data_05127315ee85561c13cfeee8e082cbc4
#
_entry.id   05127315ee85561c13cfeee8e082cbc4
#
_cell.length_a   1.000
_cell.length_b   1.000
_cell.length_c   1.000
_cell.angle_alpha   90.00
_cell.angle_beta   90.00
_cell.angle_gamma   90.00
#
_symmetry.space_group_name_H-M   'P 1'
#
loop_
_entity.id
_entity.type
_entity.pdbx_description
1 polymer ?
#
loop_
_entity_poly.entity_id
_entity_poly.type
_entity_poly.pdbx_seq_one_letter_code
_entity_poly.pdbx_strand_id
1 'polypeptide(L)'
;MQLPYTVKAKKAIDIAGKMSKSLHHNYIGTEHLLIGLLKENSGVAAKILNENGVELDKIVDLIKELIAPAEGTAVAESDGYSPRAAKVLENAEKEAVRFHADVIGTEHILIAMIKETDCVASRLLTTLSVNMQKVFVDTLIAMGEDANLYREEFQNGRPGKKKNNEGTPTLDQYSRDLTQLATEGALDPVVGREEEIQRVIQILSRRTKNNPCLIGEPGVGKTAIVEGIAERIVSGLVPDSVQGKRVVSLDLSGIVAGSKYRGEFEERIKKVIQEVTKAGNILLFIDELHTIIGAGGAEGAIDASNILKPALARGEIQILGATTITEYRKYVEKDAALERRFQPVTVEEPGEEQTVAILKGLRGKYEAHHHVKITDEAVEAAVRLSARYINDRFLPDKAIDLMDEAAARVRFGVSNHTEKLAELRNQITEKELQLEDALSNSDIALAKQCKEEKEALEAELEKQTKKAQREIRRKNLSVTEDDVADVVSGWTKIPVKKLAEGEAARLKKLEATLHKRVVGQEEAVTAVAKAVRRGRVGLKDPRRPIGSFLFLGPTGVGKTEISKALAEAVFGNEQAMIRVDMSEYMEKHSVSKMIGSPPGYVGHEDGGQLSEKVRRNPYSVILFDEIEKAHPDVFNILLQVLDDGHITDSQGRKVDFKNTIIIMTSNAGAQSIVEPKKLGFASSDDEKQNYERMKNSVMEEVRRIFKPEFLNRIDETIVFRSLNKNDMKQIVTLMLKDLTDRCKSQMDITLHVRDSVKNYIVEKAYEPKYGARPLRRKIQNEIEDQLAEEILDGKVKKGDEVIVTTKKNAVVFEVKEQ
;
A
#
# COMPACT_ATOMS: atom_id res chain seq x y z
N MET A 1 -24.04 58.93 -2.47
CA MET A 1 -25.28 59.16 -3.23
C MET A 1 -25.77 57.79 -3.63
N GLN A 2 -27.00 57.41 -3.25
CA GLN A 2 -27.55 56.16 -3.70
C GLN A 2 -27.95 56.27 -5.16
N LEU A 3 -27.46 55.37 -6.00
CA LEU A 3 -27.83 55.32 -7.42
C LEU A 3 -29.34 54.94 -7.59
N PRO A 4 -30.08 55.59 -8.50
CA PRO A 4 -31.47 55.22 -8.74
C PRO A 4 -31.60 53.88 -9.49
N TYR A 5 -32.63 53.11 -9.18
CA TYR A 5 -32.96 51.87 -9.90
C TYR A 5 -33.64 52.18 -11.25
N THR A 6 -33.36 51.38 -12.25
CA THR A 6 -34.11 51.37 -13.51
C THR A 6 -35.57 51.02 -13.25
N VAL A 7 -36.49 51.45 -14.13
CA VAL A 7 -37.92 51.10 -14.05
C VAL A 7 -38.13 49.59 -13.98
N LYS A 8 -37.33 48.80 -14.68
CA LYS A 8 -37.39 47.33 -14.68
C LYS A 8 -36.87 46.71 -13.37
N ALA A 9 -35.75 47.23 -12.84
CA ALA A 9 -35.22 46.76 -11.56
C ALA A 9 -36.19 47.08 -10.41
N LYS A 10 -36.79 48.29 -10.41
CA LYS A 10 -37.80 48.66 -9.40
C LYS A 10 -39.04 47.77 -9.49
N LYS A 11 -39.50 47.46 -10.71
CA LYS A 11 -40.64 46.53 -10.93
C LYS A 11 -40.31 45.12 -10.46
N ALA A 12 -39.11 44.62 -10.69
CA ALA A 12 -38.65 43.32 -10.20
C ALA A 12 -38.66 43.24 -8.66
N ILE A 13 -38.17 44.29 -7.99
CA ILE A 13 -38.22 44.40 -6.52
C ILE A 13 -39.65 44.47 -5.99
N ASP A 14 -40.56 45.22 -6.62
CA ASP A 14 -41.95 45.29 -6.27
C ASP A 14 -42.66 43.91 -6.43
N ILE A 15 -42.31 43.18 -7.49
CA ILE A 15 -42.81 41.81 -7.70
C ILE A 15 -42.29 40.88 -6.61
N ALA A 16 -40.99 40.97 -6.22
CA ALA A 16 -40.40 40.20 -5.13
C ALA A 16 -41.17 40.39 -3.81
N GLY A 17 -41.53 41.64 -3.48
CA GLY A 17 -42.38 41.94 -2.31
C GLY A 17 -43.81 41.37 -2.38
N LYS A 18 -44.41 41.32 -3.56
CA LYS A 18 -45.72 40.68 -3.77
C LYS A 18 -45.63 39.14 -3.64
N MET A 19 -44.57 38.55 -4.16
CA MET A 19 -44.33 37.10 -4.10
C MET A 19 -44.02 36.63 -2.68
N SER A 20 -43.24 37.38 -1.89
CA SER A 20 -43.02 37.12 -0.46
C SER A 20 -44.35 36.97 0.29
N LYS A 21 -45.27 37.91 0.09
CA LYS A 21 -46.64 37.89 0.70
C LYS A 21 -47.46 36.69 0.21
N SER A 22 -47.36 36.33 -1.09
CA SER A 22 -48.12 35.21 -1.66
C SER A 22 -47.62 33.85 -1.20
N LEU A 23 -46.37 33.76 -0.77
CA LEU A 23 -45.71 32.56 -0.20
C LEU A 23 -45.80 32.54 1.35
N HIS A 24 -46.51 33.46 1.96
CA HIS A 24 -46.64 33.60 3.42
C HIS A 24 -45.32 33.79 4.17
N HIS A 25 -44.36 34.48 3.54
CA HIS A 25 -43.11 34.86 4.20
C HIS A 25 -43.21 36.30 4.74
N ASN A 26 -42.66 36.53 5.94
CA ASN A 26 -42.69 37.85 6.61
C ASN A 26 -41.45 38.73 6.23
N TYR A 27 -40.61 38.27 5.27
CA TYR A 27 -39.45 38.98 4.80
C TYR A 27 -39.29 38.83 3.28
N ILE A 28 -38.55 39.74 2.65
CA ILE A 28 -38.14 39.65 1.25
C ILE A 28 -36.73 39.04 1.22
N GLY A 29 -36.58 37.77 0.82
CA GLY A 29 -35.31 37.09 0.69
C GLY A 29 -34.76 37.15 -0.74
N THR A 30 -33.56 36.61 -0.93
CA THR A 30 -32.88 36.53 -2.24
C THR A 30 -33.63 35.66 -3.24
N GLU A 31 -34.36 34.64 -2.75
CA GLU A 31 -35.27 33.80 -3.52
C GLU A 31 -36.40 34.57 -4.14
N HIS A 32 -36.97 35.54 -3.39
CA HIS A 32 -38.04 36.42 -3.87
C HIS A 32 -37.50 37.39 -4.91
N LEU A 33 -36.28 37.93 -4.71
CA LEU A 33 -35.60 38.75 -5.69
C LEU A 33 -35.38 38.01 -7.01
N LEU A 34 -34.99 36.71 -6.95
CA LEU A 34 -34.82 35.86 -8.14
C LEU A 34 -36.15 35.66 -8.89
N ILE A 35 -37.26 35.39 -8.18
CA ILE A 35 -38.60 35.32 -8.77
C ILE A 35 -38.98 36.66 -9.39
N GLY A 36 -38.68 37.77 -8.72
CA GLY A 36 -38.95 39.13 -9.21
C GLY A 36 -38.24 39.44 -10.51
N LEU A 37 -36.98 39.05 -10.64
CA LEU A 37 -36.18 39.18 -11.86
C LEU A 37 -36.75 38.34 -13.00
N LEU A 38 -37.15 37.12 -12.79
CA LEU A 38 -37.73 36.25 -13.80
C LEU A 38 -39.13 36.70 -14.24
N LYS A 39 -39.99 37.09 -13.29
CA LYS A 39 -41.39 37.46 -13.58
C LYS A 39 -41.49 38.83 -14.25
N GLU A 40 -40.53 39.71 -14.08
CA GLU A 40 -40.43 40.99 -14.80
C GLU A 40 -40.33 40.77 -16.32
N ASN A 41 -39.67 39.67 -16.77
CA ASN A 41 -39.59 39.12 -18.14
C ASN A 41 -39.06 40.03 -19.27
N SER A 42 -38.86 41.32 -19.06
CA SER A 42 -38.37 42.26 -20.09
C SER A 42 -36.95 42.76 -19.81
N GLY A 43 -36.37 42.46 -18.65
CA GLY A 43 -35.05 42.85 -18.23
C GLY A 43 -33.94 41.92 -18.77
N VAL A 44 -32.70 42.39 -18.72
CA VAL A 44 -31.51 41.59 -19.16
C VAL A 44 -31.41 40.34 -18.33
N ALA A 45 -31.59 40.42 -17.03
CA ALA A 45 -31.53 39.29 -16.10
C ALA A 45 -32.55 38.19 -16.46
N ALA A 46 -33.80 38.54 -16.77
CA ALA A 46 -34.82 37.56 -17.13
C ALA A 46 -34.47 36.81 -18.41
N LYS A 47 -33.98 37.52 -19.44
CA LYS A 47 -33.58 36.90 -20.72
C LYS A 47 -32.47 35.86 -20.50
N ILE A 48 -31.44 36.24 -19.77
CA ILE A 48 -30.26 35.37 -19.55
C ILE A 48 -30.62 34.14 -18.69
N LEU A 49 -31.42 34.33 -17.65
CA LEU A 49 -31.89 33.21 -16.85
C LEU A 49 -32.73 32.23 -17.66
N ASN A 50 -33.65 32.73 -18.50
CA ASN A 50 -34.46 31.88 -19.39
C ASN A 50 -33.61 31.17 -20.45
N GLU A 51 -32.61 31.83 -21.08
CA GLU A 51 -31.69 31.22 -22.05
C GLU A 51 -30.81 30.14 -21.42
N ASN A 52 -30.54 30.21 -20.09
CA ASN A 52 -29.83 29.21 -19.32
C ASN A 52 -30.76 28.16 -18.66
N GLY A 53 -32.04 28.06 -19.10
CA GLY A 53 -32.97 27.00 -18.73
C GLY A 53 -33.61 27.19 -17.36
N VAL A 54 -33.65 28.41 -16.81
CA VAL A 54 -34.27 28.73 -15.53
C VAL A 54 -35.75 29.04 -15.77
N GLU A 55 -36.61 28.11 -15.37
CA GLU A 55 -38.08 28.30 -15.47
C GLU A 55 -38.68 28.80 -14.17
N LEU A 56 -39.58 29.77 -14.24
CA LEU A 56 -40.22 30.39 -13.09
C LEU A 56 -40.97 29.35 -12.22
N ASP A 57 -41.74 28.48 -12.85
CA ASP A 57 -42.60 27.49 -12.15
C ASP A 57 -41.73 26.52 -11.34
N LYS A 58 -40.63 26.05 -11.87
CA LYS A 58 -39.67 25.15 -11.17
C LYS A 58 -39.09 25.82 -9.92
N ILE A 59 -38.77 27.11 -9.99
CA ILE A 59 -38.24 27.85 -8.82
C ILE A 59 -39.31 28.02 -7.76
N VAL A 60 -40.53 28.38 -8.16
CA VAL A 60 -41.65 28.55 -7.21
C VAL A 60 -41.97 27.24 -6.49
N ASP A 61 -41.97 26.12 -7.20
CA ASP A 61 -42.22 24.79 -6.62
C ASP A 61 -41.10 24.36 -5.66
N LEU A 62 -39.82 24.59 -6.04
CA LEU A 62 -38.67 24.33 -5.16
C LEU A 62 -38.71 25.20 -3.88
N ILE A 63 -39.15 26.45 -3.97
CA ILE A 63 -39.27 27.31 -2.78
C ILE A 63 -40.35 26.78 -1.86
N LYS A 64 -41.53 26.35 -2.37
CA LYS A 64 -42.62 25.76 -1.58
C LYS A 64 -42.17 24.45 -0.92
N GLU A 65 -41.33 23.66 -1.56
CA GLU A 65 -40.85 22.37 -1.04
C GLU A 65 -39.73 22.52 0.00
N LEU A 66 -38.80 23.47 -0.22
CA LEU A 66 -37.56 23.57 0.57
C LEU A 66 -37.64 24.65 1.67
N ILE A 67 -38.49 25.66 1.54
CA ILE A 67 -38.57 26.79 2.47
C ILE A 67 -39.93 26.76 3.14
N ALA A 68 -39.97 26.34 4.42
CA ALA A 68 -41.18 26.36 5.22
C ALA A 68 -41.65 27.80 5.48
N PRO A 69 -42.97 28.07 5.49
CA PRO A 69 -43.50 29.38 5.89
C PRO A 69 -43.05 29.70 7.34
N ALA A 70 -42.65 30.92 7.59
CA ALA A 70 -42.09 31.38 8.87
C ALA A 70 -43.22 31.55 9.91
N GLU A 71 -43.62 30.50 10.61
CA GLU A 71 -44.35 30.60 11.87
C GLU A 71 -43.37 30.87 13.01
N GLY A 72 -43.29 32.11 13.46
CA GLY A 72 -42.72 32.47 14.75
C GLY A 72 -41.25 32.89 14.86
N THR A 73 -40.50 33.11 13.80
CA THR A 73 -39.09 33.61 13.86
C THR A 73 -39.07 35.10 13.49
N ALA A 74 -38.81 35.95 14.48
CA ALA A 74 -38.49 37.36 14.22
C ALA A 74 -37.12 37.48 13.51
N VAL A 75 -37.10 37.81 12.22
CA VAL A 75 -35.89 38.19 11.49
C VAL A 75 -35.67 39.68 11.73
N ALA A 76 -34.48 40.01 12.20
CA ALA A 76 -34.13 41.46 12.37
C ALA A 76 -34.07 42.13 10.99
N GLU A 77 -34.93 43.08 10.77
CA GLU A 77 -35.19 43.71 9.48
C GLU A 77 -34.65 45.16 9.43
N SER A 78 -34.02 45.48 8.28
CA SER A 78 -34.06 46.84 7.76
C SER A 78 -35.01 46.79 6.55
N ASP A 79 -36.06 47.55 6.59
CA ASP A 79 -37.05 47.75 5.50
C ASP A 79 -37.76 46.49 4.96
N GLY A 80 -37.90 45.41 5.74
CA GLY A 80 -38.55 44.18 5.34
C GLY A 80 -37.70 43.21 4.50
N TYR A 81 -36.45 43.49 4.28
CA TYR A 81 -35.50 42.60 3.58
C TYR A 81 -34.74 41.70 4.56
N SER A 82 -34.47 40.45 4.13
CA SER A 82 -33.53 39.61 4.87
C SER A 82 -32.13 40.23 4.82
N PRO A 83 -31.25 40.01 5.82
CA PRO A 83 -29.89 40.56 5.84
C PRO A 83 -29.08 40.29 4.57
N ARG A 84 -29.31 39.11 3.95
CA ARG A 84 -28.64 38.72 2.68
C ARG A 84 -29.26 39.43 1.46
N ALA A 85 -30.60 39.63 1.42
CA ALA A 85 -31.22 40.36 0.34
C ALA A 85 -30.82 41.85 0.37
N ALA A 86 -30.74 42.45 1.55
CA ALA A 86 -30.21 43.80 1.71
C ALA A 86 -28.78 43.96 1.22
N LYS A 87 -27.94 42.98 1.55
CA LYS A 87 -26.53 42.92 1.09
C LYS A 87 -26.41 42.75 -0.43
N VAL A 88 -27.27 41.93 -1.04
CA VAL A 88 -27.29 41.78 -2.51
C VAL A 88 -27.65 43.09 -3.19
N LEU A 89 -28.64 43.81 -2.67
CA LEU A 89 -29.05 45.15 -3.23
C LEU A 89 -27.95 46.20 -3.04
N GLU A 90 -27.26 46.23 -1.89
CA GLU A 90 -26.09 47.08 -1.66
C GLU A 90 -24.93 46.76 -2.61
N ASN A 91 -24.66 45.46 -2.82
CA ASN A 91 -23.63 45.03 -3.74
C ASN A 91 -24.01 45.30 -5.22
N ALA A 92 -25.31 45.29 -5.56
CA ALA A 92 -25.77 45.68 -6.89
C ALA A 92 -25.46 47.15 -7.21
N GLU A 93 -25.52 48.05 -6.21
CA GLU A 93 -25.07 49.44 -6.36
C GLU A 93 -23.56 49.52 -6.61
N LYS A 94 -22.76 48.72 -5.88
CA LYS A 94 -21.30 48.66 -6.09
C LYS A 94 -20.94 48.13 -7.47
N GLU A 95 -21.65 47.13 -7.96
CA GLU A 95 -21.43 46.61 -9.33
C GLU A 95 -21.86 47.65 -10.40
N ALA A 96 -22.97 48.37 -10.19
CA ALA A 96 -23.35 49.45 -11.11
C ALA A 96 -22.26 50.54 -11.21
N VAL A 97 -21.72 50.99 -10.07
CA VAL A 97 -20.58 51.96 -10.06
C VAL A 97 -19.35 51.39 -10.77
N ARG A 98 -19.08 50.10 -10.57
CA ARG A 98 -17.95 49.43 -11.17
C ARG A 98 -18.03 49.37 -12.68
N PHE A 99 -19.20 49.12 -13.24
CA PHE A 99 -19.47 49.09 -14.68
C PHE A 99 -19.82 50.47 -15.24
N HIS A 100 -19.52 51.55 -14.50
CA HIS A 100 -19.74 52.94 -14.91
C HIS A 100 -21.21 53.23 -15.31
N ALA A 101 -22.16 52.54 -14.68
CA ALA A 101 -23.58 52.76 -14.92
C ALA A 101 -24.14 53.84 -13.97
N ASP A 102 -24.93 54.80 -14.50
CA ASP A 102 -25.58 55.87 -13.71
C ASP A 102 -26.83 55.36 -12.96
N VAL A 103 -27.27 54.15 -13.24
CA VAL A 103 -28.51 53.54 -12.71
C VAL A 103 -28.31 52.02 -12.40
N ILE A 104 -29.00 51.53 -11.37
CA ILE A 104 -28.97 50.11 -11.02
C ILE A 104 -29.98 49.37 -11.88
N GLY A 105 -29.50 48.49 -12.78
CA GLY A 105 -30.32 47.65 -13.66
C GLY A 105 -30.55 46.22 -13.07
N THR A 106 -31.38 45.43 -13.73
CA THR A 106 -31.66 44.03 -13.38
C THR A 106 -30.41 43.14 -13.50
N GLU A 107 -29.51 43.45 -14.42
CA GLU A 107 -28.20 42.83 -14.65
C GLU A 107 -27.27 42.99 -13.44
N HIS A 108 -27.22 44.17 -12.84
CA HIS A 108 -26.41 44.44 -11.65
C HIS A 108 -26.91 43.62 -10.42
N ILE A 109 -28.24 43.52 -10.26
CA ILE A 109 -28.85 42.69 -9.22
C ILE A 109 -28.52 41.20 -9.44
N LEU A 110 -28.59 40.75 -10.67
CA LEU A 110 -28.24 39.35 -11.02
C LEU A 110 -26.75 39.07 -10.73
N ILE A 111 -25.84 39.94 -11.15
CA ILE A 111 -24.40 39.81 -10.89
C ILE A 111 -24.14 39.74 -9.37
N ALA A 112 -24.71 40.66 -8.61
CA ALA A 112 -24.56 40.71 -7.17
C ALA A 112 -25.12 39.45 -6.49
N MET A 113 -26.21 38.87 -6.99
CA MET A 113 -26.82 37.64 -6.50
C MET A 113 -25.94 36.41 -6.80
N ILE A 114 -25.36 36.33 -8.00
CA ILE A 114 -24.48 35.23 -8.40
C ILE A 114 -23.17 35.26 -7.60
N LYS A 115 -22.63 36.42 -7.32
CA LYS A 115 -21.40 36.60 -6.52
C LYS A 115 -21.59 36.25 -5.04
N GLU A 116 -22.80 36.34 -4.51
CA GLU A 116 -23.13 35.94 -3.13
C GLU A 116 -23.50 34.42 -3.11
N THR A 117 -22.49 33.57 -3.10
CA THR A 117 -22.65 32.09 -3.22
C THR A 117 -23.45 31.45 -2.09
N ASP A 118 -23.52 32.10 -0.91
CA ASP A 118 -24.22 31.61 0.27
C ASP A 118 -25.69 32.01 0.33
N CYS A 119 -26.20 32.73 -0.65
CA CYS A 119 -27.58 33.16 -0.69
C CYS A 119 -28.52 32.04 -1.20
N VAL A 120 -29.79 32.09 -0.78
CA VAL A 120 -30.78 31.08 -1.16
C VAL A 120 -30.99 31.00 -2.68
N ALA A 121 -31.00 32.15 -3.36
CA ALA A 121 -31.12 32.23 -4.80
C ALA A 121 -29.99 31.46 -5.53
N SER A 122 -28.73 31.62 -5.10
CA SER A 122 -27.58 30.87 -5.67
C SER A 122 -27.70 29.38 -5.44
N ARG A 123 -28.19 28.96 -4.28
CA ARG A 123 -28.44 27.55 -3.98
C ARG A 123 -29.54 26.96 -4.86
N LEU A 124 -30.65 27.67 -5.06
CA LEU A 124 -31.73 27.25 -5.95
C LEU A 124 -31.26 27.08 -7.39
N LEU A 125 -30.47 28.02 -7.91
CA LEU A 125 -29.89 27.95 -9.25
C LEU A 125 -28.92 26.76 -9.37
N THR A 126 -28.12 26.48 -8.34
CA THR A 126 -27.22 25.32 -8.30
C THR A 126 -28.00 24.01 -8.26
N THR A 127 -29.09 23.93 -7.51
CA THR A 127 -29.98 22.75 -7.44
C THR A 127 -30.61 22.42 -8.81
N LEU A 128 -30.88 23.47 -9.61
CA LEU A 128 -31.37 23.33 -10.99
C LEU A 128 -30.24 23.04 -11.99
N SER A 129 -29.03 22.73 -11.51
CA SER A 129 -27.85 22.47 -12.36
C SER A 129 -27.48 23.62 -13.32
N VAL A 130 -27.85 24.85 -12.99
CA VAL A 130 -27.51 26.04 -13.81
C VAL A 130 -26.03 26.35 -13.67
N ASN A 131 -25.36 26.52 -14.80
CA ASN A 131 -23.95 26.91 -14.81
C ASN A 131 -23.81 28.41 -14.50
N MET A 132 -23.53 28.72 -13.22
CA MET A 132 -23.41 30.08 -12.71
C MET A 132 -22.34 30.91 -13.45
N GLN A 133 -21.24 30.29 -13.85
CA GLN A 133 -20.18 30.93 -14.60
C GLN A 133 -20.65 31.34 -16.01
N LYS A 134 -21.45 30.50 -16.66
CA LYS A 134 -22.05 30.83 -17.94
C LYS A 134 -23.03 31.97 -17.81
N VAL A 135 -23.92 31.95 -16.81
CA VAL A 135 -24.87 33.07 -16.55
C VAL A 135 -24.14 34.38 -16.30
N PHE A 136 -23.03 34.36 -15.55
CA PHE A 136 -22.21 35.56 -15.31
C PHE A 136 -21.59 36.10 -16.60
N VAL A 137 -20.97 35.22 -17.42
CA VAL A 137 -20.38 35.60 -18.71
C VAL A 137 -21.44 36.18 -19.67
N ASP A 138 -22.59 35.50 -19.78
CA ASP A 138 -23.71 35.94 -20.66
C ASP A 138 -24.25 37.31 -20.20
N THR A 139 -24.26 37.58 -18.87
CA THR A 139 -24.67 38.87 -18.34
C THR A 139 -23.69 39.97 -18.69
N LEU A 140 -22.39 39.73 -18.62
CA LEU A 140 -21.37 40.70 -19.03
C LEU A 140 -21.44 41.02 -20.52
N ILE A 141 -21.61 39.99 -21.37
CA ILE A 141 -21.76 40.16 -22.81
C ILE A 141 -23.01 40.99 -23.11
N ALA A 142 -24.13 40.75 -22.42
CA ALA A 142 -25.35 41.52 -22.61
C ALA A 142 -25.23 42.98 -22.15
N MET A 143 -24.33 43.27 -21.23
CA MET A 143 -23.98 44.62 -20.79
C MET A 143 -22.99 45.34 -21.75
N GLY A 144 -22.40 44.62 -22.71
CA GLY A 144 -21.39 45.16 -23.66
C GLY A 144 -19.97 45.12 -23.11
N GLU A 145 -19.73 44.42 -22.01
CA GLU A 145 -18.42 44.31 -21.36
C GLU A 145 -17.61 43.13 -21.92
N ASP A 146 -16.27 43.24 -21.94
CA ASP A 146 -15.40 42.17 -22.40
C ASP A 146 -15.30 41.08 -21.31
N ALA A 147 -16.05 39.99 -21.49
CA ALA A 147 -16.12 38.87 -20.55
C ALA A 147 -14.74 38.21 -20.26
N ASN A 148 -13.72 38.38 -21.12
CA ASN A 148 -12.39 37.82 -20.88
C ASN A 148 -11.63 38.53 -19.78
N LEU A 149 -11.87 39.82 -19.57
CA LEU A 149 -11.26 40.64 -18.52
C LEU A 149 -11.76 40.24 -17.11
N TYR A 150 -12.95 39.61 -17.02
CA TYR A 150 -13.62 39.28 -15.75
C TYR A 150 -13.73 37.77 -15.52
N ARG A 151 -13.18 36.95 -16.42
CA ARG A 151 -13.27 35.48 -16.36
C ARG A 151 -12.57 34.88 -15.14
N GLU A 152 -11.49 35.49 -14.69
CA GLU A 152 -10.72 35.06 -13.51
C GLU A 152 -11.42 35.35 -12.17
N GLU A 153 -12.28 36.36 -12.12
CA GLU A 153 -12.99 36.75 -10.89
C GLU A 153 -13.99 35.70 -10.41
N PHE A 154 -14.61 34.99 -11.31
CA PHE A 154 -15.58 33.95 -10.94
C PHE A 154 -14.92 32.66 -10.48
N GLN A 155 -13.67 32.38 -10.90
CA GLN A 155 -12.87 31.24 -10.41
C GLN A 155 -12.39 31.47 -8.97
N ASN A 156 -12.27 32.73 -8.55
CA ASN A 156 -11.79 33.11 -7.21
C ASN A 156 -12.91 33.41 -6.19
N GLY A 157 -14.18 33.19 -6.54
CA GLY A 157 -15.36 33.54 -5.75
C GLY A 157 -15.73 32.56 -4.64
N ARG A 158 -14.82 32.24 -3.72
CA ARG A 158 -15.16 31.87 -2.34
C ARG A 158 -14.92 33.10 -1.46
N PRO A 159 -15.93 33.63 -0.74
CA PRO A 159 -15.72 34.71 0.22
C PRO A 159 -15.09 34.13 1.49
N GLY A 160 -13.80 33.85 1.42
CA GLY A 160 -12.96 33.69 2.59
C GLY A 160 -12.18 34.95 2.80
N LYS A 161 -12.36 35.60 3.95
CA LYS A 161 -11.53 36.64 4.59
C LYS A 161 -10.51 37.31 3.67
N LYS A 162 -10.56 38.66 3.55
CA LYS A 162 -9.51 39.46 2.94
C LYS A 162 -8.14 38.88 3.30
N LYS A 163 -7.54 38.12 2.37
CA LYS A 163 -6.12 37.86 2.40
C LYS A 163 -5.43 39.11 1.88
N ASN A 164 -4.63 39.73 2.71
CA ASN A 164 -3.49 40.51 2.27
C ASN A 164 -2.52 39.53 1.60
N ASN A 165 -2.85 39.04 0.40
CA ASN A 165 -1.94 38.30 -0.46
C ASN A 165 -1.42 39.27 -1.49
N GLU A 166 -0.46 40.11 -1.08
CA GLU A 166 0.42 40.76 -2.01
C GLU A 166 1.23 39.68 -2.76
N GLY A 167 0.76 39.31 -3.95
CA GLY A 167 1.66 39.01 -5.05
C GLY A 167 2.29 37.62 -5.16
N THR A 168 1.63 36.47 -4.81
CA THR A 168 2.19 35.13 -5.06
C THR A 168 1.29 34.21 -5.93
N PRO A 169 0.77 34.68 -7.09
CA PRO A 169 -0.20 33.94 -7.88
C PRO A 169 0.39 32.64 -8.48
N THR A 170 1.66 32.68 -8.92
CA THR A 170 2.31 31.50 -9.50
C THR A 170 2.64 30.49 -8.42
N LEU A 171 3.10 30.92 -7.26
CA LEU A 171 3.36 30.03 -6.13
C LEU A 171 2.07 29.35 -5.65
N ASP A 172 0.99 30.11 -5.45
CA ASP A 172 -0.29 29.57 -4.93
C ASP A 172 -0.92 28.56 -5.93
N GLN A 173 -0.62 28.65 -7.22
CA GLN A 173 -1.08 27.71 -8.25
C GLN A 173 -0.39 26.32 -8.12
N TYR A 174 0.89 26.29 -7.74
CA TYR A 174 1.72 25.07 -7.71
C TYR A 174 2.13 24.70 -6.29
N SER A 175 1.39 25.12 -5.27
CA SER A 175 1.75 24.85 -3.89
C SER A 175 0.56 24.69 -2.98
N ARG A 176 0.81 24.11 -1.81
CA ARG A 176 -0.16 23.92 -0.74
C ARG A 176 0.31 24.69 0.50
N ASP A 177 -0.50 25.63 1.00
CA ASP A 177 -0.21 26.40 2.19
C ASP A 177 -0.55 25.60 3.46
N LEU A 178 0.48 25.05 4.11
CA LEU A 178 0.32 24.26 5.33
C LEU A 178 -0.12 25.09 6.54
N THR A 179 0.29 26.36 6.59
CA THR A 179 -0.12 27.29 7.67
C THR A 179 -1.61 27.61 7.58
N GLN A 180 -2.15 27.73 6.37
CA GLN A 180 -3.58 27.88 6.18
C GLN A 180 -4.36 26.65 6.61
N LEU A 181 -3.89 25.46 6.21
CA LEU A 181 -4.51 24.19 6.59
C LEU A 181 -4.47 23.96 8.11
N ALA A 182 -3.37 24.36 8.77
CA ALA A 182 -3.28 24.36 10.23
C ALA A 182 -4.35 25.28 10.87
N THR A 183 -4.58 26.46 10.31
CA THR A 183 -5.62 27.39 10.80
C THR A 183 -7.03 26.82 10.61
N GLU A 184 -7.24 26.08 9.54
CA GLU A 184 -8.50 25.38 9.24
C GLU A 184 -8.70 24.08 10.05
N GLY A 185 -7.67 23.62 10.79
CA GLY A 185 -7.68 22.35 11.55
C GLY A 185 -7.71 21.11 10.64
N ALA A 186 -7.22 21.26 9.40
CA ALA A 186 -7.24 20.20 8.38
C ALA A 186 -6.00 19.28 8.42
N LEU A 187 -4.95 19.67 9.17
CA LEU A 187 -3.74 18.89 9.32
C LEU A 187 -3.93 17.73 10.30
N ASP A 188 -3.11 16.70 10.15
CA ASP A 188 -3.05 15.58 11.08
C ASP A 188 -2.29 15.97 12.36
N PRO A 189 -2.71 15.50 13.55
CA PRO A 189 -2.01 15.80 14.79
C PRO A 189 -0.62 15.16 14.79
N VAL A 190 0.41 15.94 15.07
CA VAL A 190 1.79 15.46 15.12
C VAL A 190 2.15 15.03 16.54
N VAL A 191 2.53 13.76 16.69
CA VAL A 191 2.83 13.14 17.98
C VAL A 191 4.27 12.61 17.98
N GLY A 192 5.02 12.86 19.06
CA GLY A 192 6.32 12.24 19.31
C GLY A 192 7.48 12.76 18.46
N ARG A 193 7.38 13.98 17.90
CA ARG A 193 8.43 14.62 17.07
C ARG A 193 8.87 15.99 17.61
N GLU A 194 8.73 16.20 18.92
CA GLU A 194 9.00 17.48 19.57
C GLU A 194 10.46 17.91 19.43
N GLU A 195 11.40 16.98 19.53
CA GLU A 195 12.84 17.27 19.47
C GLU A 195 13.26 17.71 18.05
N GLU A 196 12.78 17.00 17.02
CA GLU A 196 13.08 17.32 15.64
C GLU A 196 12.44 18.67 15.24
N ILE A 197 11.19 18.91 15.62
CA ILE A 197 10.51 20.19 15.36
C ILE A 197 11.26 21.33 16.03
N GLN A 198 11.64 21.18 17.31
CA GLN A 198 12.41 22.19 18.04
C GLN A 198 13.77 22.43 17.36
N ARG A 199 14.43 21.36 16.89
CA ARG A 199 15.72 21.49 16.17
C ARG A 199 15.57 22.25 14.87
N VAL A 200 14.52 21.96 14.08
CA VAL A 200 14.24 22.69 12.83
C VAL A 200 13.98 24.16 13.11
N ILE A 201 13.18 24.51 14.13
CA ILE A 201 12.89 25.90 14.52
C ILE A 201 14.18 26.62 14.94
N GLN A 202 15.07 25.96 15.71
CA GLN A 202 16.38 26.52 16.05
C GLN A 202 17.23 26.83 14.81
N ILE A 203 17.24 25.94 13.81
CA ILE A 203 17.99 26.13 12.56
C ILE A 203 17.40 27.30 11.76
N LEU A 204 16.06 27.36 11.63
CA LEU A 204 15.38 28.46 10.93
C LEU A 204 15.66 29.84 11.53
N SER A 205 15.96 29.89 12.84
CA SER A 205 16.29 31.11 13.58
C SER A 205 17.77 31.53 13.47
N ARG A 206 18.63 30.74 12.80
CA ARG A 206 20.07 31.06 12.66
C ARG A 206 20.30 32.15 11.61
N ARG A 207 21.38 32.86 11.76
CA ARG A 207 21.80 33.88 10.77
C ARG A 207 22.36 33.27 9.48
N THR A 208 23.04 32.14 9.58
CA THR A 208 23.63 31.37 8.45
C THR A 208 23.31 29.91 8.61
N LYS A 209 23.32 29.14 7.51
CA LYS A 209 22.88 27.73 7.48
C LYS A 209 21.49 27.56 8.09
N ASN A 210 20.58 28.44 7.67
CA ASN A 210 19.22 28.54 8.19
C ASN A 210 18.18 27.77 7.33
N ASN A 211 18.65 26.87 6.47
CA ASN A 211 17.81 25.97 5.68
C ASN A 211 17.94 24.55 6.24
N PRO A 212 16.99 24.09 7.04
CA PRO A 212 16.99 22.72 7.53
C PRO A 212 16.67 21.73 6.41
N CYS A 213 17.32 20.56 6.44
CA CYS A 213 17.02 19.46 5.55
C CYS A 213 16.73 18.22 6.39
N LEU A 214 15.48 17.74 6.37
CA LEU A 214 15.07 16.51 7.04
C LEU A 214 15.59 15.31 6.27
N ILE A 215 16.40 14.48 6.92
CA ILE A 215 17.07 13.33 6.32
C ILE A 215 16.59 12.07 7.03
N GLY A 216 16.02 11.14 6.29
CA GLY A 216 15.54 9.88 6.85
C GLY A 216 14.95 8.97 5.78
N GLU A 217 14.71 7.73 6.16
CA GLU A 217 14.12 6.75 5.25
C GLU A 217 12.68 7.15 4.83
N PRO A 218 12.17 6.64 3.69
CA PRO A 218 10.77 6.88 3.29
C PRO A 218 9.80 6.38 4.36
N GLY A 219 8.72 7.13 4.62
CA GLY A 219 7.68 6.71 5.57
C GLY A 219 7.97 6.94 7.06
N VAL A 220 9.13 7.56 7.44
CA VAL A 220 9.43 7.86 8.87
C VAL A 220 8.72 9.11 9.40
N GLY A 221 7.93 9.82 8.57
CA GLY A 221 7.16 10.98 9.01
C GLY A 221 7.86 12.33 8.83
N LYS A 222 8.74 12.50 7.83
CA LYS A 222 9.41 13.78 7.54
C LYS A 222 8.41 14.93 7.27
N THR A 223 7.37 14.66 6.49
CA THR A 223 6.33 15.64 6.13
C THR A 223 5.50 16.04 7.35
N ALA A 224 5.20 15.10 8.26
CA ALA A 224 4.50 15.39 9.51
C ALA A 224 5.25 16.41 10.40
N ILE A 225 6.59 16.37 10.44
CA ILE A 225 7.39 17.36 11.17
C ILE A 225 7.14 18.77 10.61
N VAL A 226 7.01 18.91 9.29
CA VAL A 226 6.75 20.20 8.64
C VAL A 226 5.34 20.70 8.95
N GLU A 227 4.37 19.80 8.97
CA GLU A 227 2.99 20.08 9.40
C GLU A 227 2.95 20.54 10.86
N GLY A 228 3.70 19.87 11.75
CA GLY A 228 3.84 20.28 13.15
C GLY A 228 4.51 21.64 13.33
N ILE A 229 5.43 22.03 12.46
CA ILE A 229 6.00 23.39 12.44
C ILE A 229 4.93 24.41 12.06
N ALA A 230 4.10 24.13 11.05
CA ALA A 230 3.01 24.99 10.62
C ALA A 230 1.98 25.17 11.77
N GLU A 231 1.63 24.10 12.50
CA GLU A 231 0.76 24.19 13.68
C GLU A 231 1.36 25.06 14.79
N ARG A 232 2.67 24.92 15.09
CA ARG A 232 3.34 25.75 16.10
C ARG A 232 3.43 27.22 15.71
N ILE A 233 3.59 27.52 14.41
CA ILE A 233 3.56 28.91 13.92
C ILE A 233 2.17 29.52 14.11
N VAL A 234 1.11 28.79 13.79
CA VAL A 234 -0.28 29.25 13.99
C VAL A 234 -0.62 29.44 15.48
N SER A 235 -0.15 28.52 16.33
CA SER A 235 -0.35 28.56 17.78
C SER A 235 0.52 29.62 18.49
N GLY A 236 1.45 30.28 17.76
CA GLY A 236 2.38 31.24 18.35
C GLY A 236 3.47 30.65 19.25
N LEU A 237 3.67 29.32 19.21
CA LEU A 237 4.66 28.59 20.01
C LEU A 237 6.03 28.52 19.33
N VAL A 238 6.44 29.62 18.69
CA VAL A 238 7.71 29.77 17.97
C VAL A 238 8.38 31.10 18.31
N PRO A 239 9.73 31.21 18.18
CA PRO A 239 10.45 32.46 18.35
C PRO A 239 10.00 33.53 17.35
N ASP A 240 10.18 34.82 17.70
CA ASP A 240 9.81 36.00 16.87
C ASP A 240 10.35 35.93 15.43
N SER A 241 11.54 35.32 15.24
CA SER A 241 12.17 35.14 13.93
C SER A 241 11.41 34.25 12.95
N VAL A 242 10.51 33.38 13.47
CA VAL A 242 9.70 32.45 12.69
C VAL A 242 8.21 32.77 12.78
N GLN A 243 7.84 33.64 13.71
CA GLN A 243 6.45 34.07 13.91
C GLN A 243 5.91 34.79 12.68
N GLY A 244 4.67 34.51 12.30
CA GLY A 244 4.01 35.12 11.14
C GLY A 244 4.50 34.63 9.76
N LYS A 245 5.40 33.66 9.72
CA LYS A 245 5.80 33.03 8.45
C LYS A 245 4.74 32.06 7.94
N ARG A 246 4.64 31.96 6.62
CA ARG A 246 3.80 30.96 5.91
C ARG A 246 4.68 29.79 5.51
N VAL A 247 4.30 28.57 5.86
CA VAL A 247 4.92 27.33 5.39
C VAL A 247 4.16 26.85 4.15
N VAL A 248 4.84 26.85 3.01
CA VAL A 248 4.23 26.55 1.72
C VAL A 248 4.95 25.36 1.09
N SER A 249 4.21 24.24 0.88
CA SER A 249 4.72 23.03 0.25
C SER A 249 4.62 23.14 -1.26
N LEU A 250 5.74 23.03 -1.95
CA LEU A 250 5.84 23.16 -3.41
C LEU A 250 5.55 21.83 -4.10
N ASP A 251 4.59 21.81 -5.03
CA ASP A 251 4.32 20.67 -5.90
C ASP A 251 5.17 20.73 -7.17
N LEU A 252 6.29 20.02 -7.15
CA LEU A 252 7.21 19.95 -8.29
C LEU A 252 6.60 19.22 -9.48
N SER A 253 5.79 18.20 -9.23
CA SER A 253 5.14 17.43 -10.29
C SER A 253 4.15 18.32 -11.06
N GLY A 254 3.41 19.17 -10.37
CA GLY A 254 2.52 20.15 -10.97
C GLY A 254 3.24 21.22 -11.81
N ILE A 255 4.46 21.61 -11.39
CA ILE A 255 5.26 22.60 -12.15
C ILE A 255 5.80 21.99 -13.45
N VAL A 256 6.20 20.71 -13.42
CA VAL A 256 6.69 19.97 -14.61
C VAL A 256 5.54 19.61 -15.54
N ALA A 257 4.38 19.26 -15.00
CA ALA A 257 3.22 18.88 -15.78
C ALA A 257 2.77 20.02 -16.72
N GLY A 258 2.62 19.71 -18.00
CA GLY A 258 2.22 20.68 -19.03
C GLY A 258 3.35 21.60 -19.54
N SER A 259 4.60 21.42 -19.11
CA SER A 259 5.75 22.06 -19.75
C SER A 259 6.21 21.21 -20.93
N LYS A 260 6.05 21.72 -22.17
CA LYS A 260 6.54 21.02 -23.37
C LYS A 260 8.05 21.19 -23.59
N TYR A 261 8.64 22.21 -23.00
CA TYR A 261 10.06 22.57 -23.18
C TYR A 261 10.71 22.89 -21.83
N ARG A 262 11.99 22.54 -21.72
CA ARG A 262 12.85 22.81 -20.53
C ARG A 262 12.78 24.28 -20.07
N GLY A 263 12.77 25.24 -21.01
CA GLY A 263 12.73 26.66 -20.68
C GLY A 263 11.44 27.14 -19.97
N GLU A 264 10.30 26.49 -20.20
CA GLU A 264 9.05 26.81 -19.51
C GLU A 264 9.10 26.46 -18.03
N PHE A 265 9.67 25.30 -17.67
CA PHE A 265 9.89 24.89 -16.30
C PHE A 265 10.86 25.84 -15.56
N GLU A 266 11.99 26.16 -16.18
CA GLU A 266 12.96 27.12 -15.62
C GLU A 266 12.34 28.49 -15.37
N GLU A 267 11.48 28.97 -16.30
CA GLU A 267 10.76 30.22 -16.15
C GLU A 267 9.74 30.19 -15.01
N ARG A 268 8.98 29.09 -14.87
CA ARG A 268 8.01 28.93 -13.77
C ARG A 268 8.70 28.92 -12.40
N ILE A 269 9.78 28.16 -12.24
CA ILE A 269 10.55 28.13 -10.99
C ILE A 269 11.14 29.53 -10.68
N LYS A 270 11.66 30.21 -11.68
CA LYS A 270 12.21 31.56 -11.53
C LYS A 270 11.15 32.54 -11.04
N LYS A 271 9.91 32.47 -11.58
CA LYS A 271 8.76 33.27 -11.12
C LYS A 271 8.41 32.96 -9.67
N VAL A 272 8.31 31.67 -9.31
CA VAL A 272 8.04 31.24 -7.93
C VAL A 272 9.08 31.81 -6.96
N ILE A 273 10.38 31.69 -7.28
CA ILE A 273 11.45 32.23 -6.45
C ILE A 273 11.35 33.76 -6.31
N GLN A 274 11.06 34.47 -7.39
CA GLN A 274 10.86 35.91 -7.34
C GLN A 274 9.68 36.33 -6.45
N GLU A 275 8.57 35.58 -6.50
CA GLU A 275 7.42 35.78 -5.65
C GLU A 275 7.74 35.54 -4.17
N VAL A 276 8.43 34.41 -3.86
CA VAL A 276 8.89 34.08 -2.50
C VAL A 276 9.84 35.15 -1.95
N THR A 277 10.78 35.61 -2.77
CA THR A 277 11.73 36.67 -2.39
C THR A 277 11.01 38.02 -2.10
N LYS A 278 10.03 38.41 -2.92
CA LYS A 278 9.25 39.61 -2.72
C LYS A 278 8.36 39.56 -1.48
N ALA A 279 7.75 38.42 -1.20
CA ALA A 279 6.89 38.22 -0.03
C ALA A 279 7.69 38.24 1.30
N GLY A 280 8.89 37.70 1.33
CA GLY A 280 9.83 37.73 2.48
C GLY A 280 9.42 36.94 3.72
N ASN A 281 8.15 36.53 3.83
CA ASN A 281 7.58 35.80 4.97
C ASN A 281 7.26 34.32 4.66
N ILE A 282 7.81 33.77 3.58
CA ILE A 282 7.52 32.40 3.13
C ILE A 282 8.67 31.47 3.51
N LEU A 283 8.33 30.33 4.12
CA LEU A 283 9.18 29.16 4.27
C LEU A 283 8.77 28.15 3.20
N LEU A 284 9.62 27.95 2.21
CA LEU A 284 9.35 27.05 1.10
C LEU A 284 9.72 25.62 1.50
N PHE A 285 8.72 24.75 1.63
CA PHE A 285 8.95 23.32 1.83
C PHE A 285 9.07 22.59 0.50
N ILE A 286 10.13 21.80 0.36
CA ILE A 286 10.38 21.00 -0.83
C ILE A 286 10.59 19.55 -0.37
N ASP A 287 9.60 18.72 -0.64
CA ASP A 287 9.75 17.29 -0.47
C ASP A 287 10.58 16.71 -1.63
N GLU A 288 11.30 15.62 -1.37
CA GLU A 288 12.22 15.04 -2.34
C GLU A 288 13.20 16.10 -2.94
N LEU A 289 13.85 16.87 -2.08
CA LEU A 289 14.75 17.98 -2.47
C LEU A 289 15.75 17.58 -3.57
N HIS A 290 16.15 16.31 -3.61
CA HIS A 290 17.08 15.76 -4.61
C HIS A 290 16.53 15.85 -6.04
N THR A 291 15.23 15.89 -6.25
CA THR A 291 14.59 15.98 -7.58
C THR A 291 14.90 17.32 -8.27
N ILE A 292 15.04 18.39 -7.49
CA ILE A 292 15.42 19.71 -8.02
C ILE A 292 16.94 19.82 -8.24
N ILE A 293 17.73 19.17 -7.36
CA ILE A 293 19.18 19.36 -7.31
C ILE A 293 19.90 18.36 -8.22
N GLY A 294 19.38 17.16 -8.42
CA GLY A 294 20.08 16.03 -9.01
C GLY A 294 19.67 15.64 -10.42
N ALA A 295 18.70 16.28 -11.00
CA ALA A 295 18.15 15.90 -12.30
C ALA A 295 19.10 16.16 -13.50
N GLY A 296 20.30 16.73 -13.30
CA GLY A 296 21.23 17.13 -14.35
C GLY A 296 22.15 16.04 -14.93
N GLY A 297 22.06 14.78 -14.47
CA GLY A 297 23.01 13.72 -14.88
C GLY A 297 22.61 12.88 -16.11
N ALA A 298 21.39 12.92 -16.58
CA ALA A 298 20.94 12.27 -17.81
C ALA A 298 20.67 13.30 -18.91
N GLU A 299 21.01 13.00 -20.15
CA GLU A 299 20.70 13.86 -21.29
C GLU A 299 19.19 14.17 -21.32
N GLY A 300 18.82 15.41 -20.95
CA GLY A 300 17.42 15.87 -20.89
C GLY A 300 16.87 16.14 -19.48
N ALA A 301 17.61 15.88 -18.41
CA ALA A 301 17.17 16.12 -17.05
C ALA A 301 17.21 17.61 -16.66
N ILE A 302 16.25 18.02 -15.86
CA ILE A 302 15.96 19.41 -15.48
C ILE A 302 16.83 19.78 -14.26
N ASP A 303 17.77 20.73 -14.40
CA ASP A 303 18.61 21.22 -13.30
C ASP A 303 18.16 22.61 -12.84
N ALA A 304 17.27 22.63 -11.83
CA ALA A 304 16.83 23.86 -11.19
C ALA A 304 17.81 24.37 -10.11
N SER A 305 18.88 23.63 -9.81
CA SER A 305 19.85 24.03 -8.79
C SER A 305 20.53 25.34 -9.13
N ASN A 306 20.79 25.59 -10.40
CA ASN A 306 21.44 26.83 -10.88
C ASN A 306 20.56 28.08 -10.67
N ILE A 307 19.23 27.91 -10.56
CA ILE A 307 18.29 29.00 -10.26
C ILE A 307 18.17 29.22 -8.74
N LEU A 308 18.21 28.13 -7.95
CA LEU A 308 18.10 28.20 -6.48
C LEU A 308 19.40 28.68 -5.80
N LYS A 309 20.55 28.24 -6.27
CA LYS A 309 21.86 28.57 -5.68
C LYS A 309 22.11 30.05 -5.44
N PRO A 310 21.83 30.99 -6.40
CA PRO A 310 22.04 32.40 -6.18
C PRO A 310 21.14 32.99 -5.08
N ALA A 311 19.86 32.62 -5.04
CA ALA A 311 18.90 33.08 -4.04
C ALA A 311 19.23 32.55 -2.63
N LEU A 312 19.61 31.27 -2.52
CA LEU A 312 20.11 30.67 -1.27
C LEU A 312 21.44 31.29 -0.82
N ALA A 313 22.33 31.60 -1.76
CA ALA A 313 23.61 32.22 -1.45
C ALA A 313 23.46 33.63 -0.86
N ARG A 314 22.51 34.41 -1.36
CA ARG A 314 22.19 35.74 -0.85
C ARG A 314 21.31 35.74 0.39
N GLY A 315 20.74 34.57 0.77
CA GLY A 315 19.80 34.46 1.90
C GLY A 315 18.44 35.11 1.64
N GLU A 316 18.06 35.23 0.36
CA GLU A 316 16.81 35.85 -0.08
C GLU A 316 15.59 34.94 0.15
N ILE A 317 15.83 33.63 0.22
CA ILE A 317 14.82 32.60 0.45
C ILE A 317 15.23 31.65 1.58
N GLN A 318 14.26 31.13 2.31
CA GLN A 318 14.45 30.05 3.27
C GLN A 318 13.75 28.79 2.76
N ILE A 319 14.50 27.70 2.69
CA ILE A 319 14.02 26.40 2.24
C ILE A 319 14.09 25.39 3.38
N LEU A 320 13.02 24.64 3.55
CA LEU A 320 12.96 23.44 4.35
C LEU A 320 12.92 22.26 3.39
N GLY A 321 13.96 21.44 3.36
CA GLY A 321 14.05 20.28 2.47
C GLY A 321 13.72 18.98 3.18
N ALA A 322 13.22 17.98 2.46
CA ALA A 322 13.15 16.60 2.93
C ALA A 322 13.76 15.68 1.85
N THR A 323 14.55 14.67 2.25
CA THR A 323 15.15 13.69 1.35
C THR A 323 15.64 12.45 2.12
N THR A 324 16.15 11.45 1.42
CA THR A 324 16.80 10.29 2.04
C THR A 324 18.28 10.56 2.36
N ILE A 325 18.86 9.74 3.23
CA ILE A 325 20.30 9.84 3.59
C ILE A 325 21.18 9.65 2.35
N THR A 326 20.83 8.68 1.51
CA THR A 326 21.62 8.34 0.31
C THR A 326 21.59 9.49 -0.70
N GLU A 327 20.43 10.08 -0.94
CA GLU A 327 20.25 11.18 -1.88
C GLU A 327 20.87 12.49 -1.37
N TYR A 328 20.78 12.76 -0.07
CA TYR A 328 21.45 13.90 0.54
C TYR A 328 22.96 13.85 0.30
N ARG A 329 23.59 12.70 0.57
CA ARG A 329 25.02 12.49 0.31
C ARG A 329 25.39 12.60 -1.17
N LYS A 330 24.55 12.07 -2.05
CA LYS A 330 24.80 12.04 -3.49
C LYS A 330 24.70 13.41 -4.14
N TYR A 331 23.72 14.24 -3.72
CA TYR A 331 23.34 15.46 -4.42
C TYR A 331 23.62 16.76 -3.63
N VAL A 332 23.47 16.76 -2.31
CA VAL A 332 23.65 17.97 -1.48
C VAL A 332 25.09 18.09 -0.95
N GLU A 333 25.62 17.04 -0.33
CA GLU A 333 26.99 17.06 0.23
C GLU A 333 28.07 17.19 -0.85
N LYS A 334 27.83 16.69 -2.05
CA LYS A 334 28.82 16.83 -3.17
C LYS A 334 28.87 18.25 -3.73
N ASP A 335 27.90 19.07 -3.49
CA ASP A 335 27.82 20.46 -3.94
C ASP A 335 28.20 21.42 -2.81
N ALA A 336 29.42 21.94 -2.84
CA ALA A 336 29.94 22.82 -1.78
C ALA A 336 29.11 24.10 -1.55
N ALA A 337 28.34 24.55 -2.53
CA ALA A 337 27.47 25.71 -2.40
C ALA A 337 26.22 25.37 -1.59
N LEU A 338 25.64 24.18 -1.79
CA LEU A 338 24.47 23.72 -1.08
C LEU A 338 24.82 23.23 0.34
N GLU A 339 25.91 22.46 0.50
CA GLU A 339 26.39 21.95 1.79
C GLU A 339 26.58 23.09 2.82
N ARG A 340 27.06 24.25 2.37
CA ARG A 340 27.25 25.43 3.23
C ARG A 340 25.94 26.13 3.60
N ARG A 341 24.80 25.76 3.01
CA ARG A 341 23.51 26.44 3.18
C ARG A 341 22.50 25.57 3.88
N PHE A 342 22.54 24.26 3.65
CA PHE A 342 21.66 23.31 4.30
C PHE A 342 22.27 22.77 5.60
N GLN A 343 21.39 22.56 6.59
CA GLN A 343 21.74 21.89 7.85
C GLN A 343 20.93 20.62 7.98
N PRO A 344 21.59 19.43 7.99
CA PRO A 344 20.87 18.18 8.13
C PRO A 344 20.24 18.02 9.51
N VAL A 345 19.04 17.46 9.52
CA VAL A 345 18.31 17.00 10.72
C VAL A 345 17.90 15.55 10.45
N THR A 346 18.50 14.62 11.16
CA THR A 346 18.19 13.20 11.01
C THR A 346 16.86 12.89 11.65
N VAL A 347 15.99 12.23 10.88
CA VAL A 347 14.68 11.71 11.31
C VAL A 347 14.77 10.20 11.33
N GLU A 348 14.83 9.65 12.53
CA GLU A 348 14.92 8.21 12.73
C GLU A 348 13.54 7.55 12.72
N GLU A 349 13.50 6.24 12.46
CA GLU A 349 12.31 5.42 12.59
C GLU A 349 11.83 5.46 14.05
N PRO A 350 10.55 5.79 14.35
CA PRO A 350 10.04 5.81 15.70
C PRO A 350 9.96 4.39 16.27
N GLY A 351 10.16 4.27 17.59
CA GLY A 351 9.96 3.01 18.29
C GLY A 351 8.50 2.56 18.31
N GLU A 352 8.26 1.30 18.67
CA GLU A 352 6.91 0.73 18.69
C GLU A 352 5.96 1.52 19.60
N GLU A 353 6.40 1.89 20.82
CA GLU A 353 5.58 2.66 21.78
C GLU A 353 5.20 4.05 21.23
N GLN A 354 6.16 4.74 20.61
CA GLN A 354 5.91 6.04 19.98
C GLN A 354 4.95 5.89 18.80
N THR A 355 5.10 4.83 18.00
CA THR A 355 4.20 4.55 16.87
C THR A 355 2.78 4.27 17.33
N VAL A 356 2.58 3.53 18.43
CA VAL A 356 1.26 3.34 19.04
C VAL A 356 0.62 4.67 19.43
N ALA A 357 1.40 5.59 20.02
CA ALA A 357 0.92 6.93 20.38
C ALA A 357 0.52 7.73 19.13
N ILE A 358 1.31 7.66 18.05
CA ILE A 358 1.00 8.30 16.76
C ILE A 358 -0.31 7.76 16.20
N LEU A 359 -0.47 6.45 16.10
CA LEU A 359 -1.69 5.82 15.57
C LEU A 359 -2.93 6.15 16.41
N LYS A 360 -2.79 6.18 17.75
CA LYS A 360 -3.88 6.60 18.65
C LYS A 360 -4.28 8.06 18.39
N GLY A 361 -3.34 8.93 18.06
CA GLY A 361 -3.62 10.32 17.67
C GLY A 361 -4.36 10.43 16.34
N LEU A 362 -4.00 9.61 15.35
CA LEU A 362 -4.59 9.61 14.01
C LEU A 362 -5.94 8.87 13.95
N ARG A 363 -6.19 7.92 14.87
CA ARG A 363 -7.35 7.03 14.89
C ARG A 363 -8.68 7.72 14.60
N GLY A 364 -8.93 8.86 15.25
CA GLY A 364 -10.20 9.56 15.10
C GLY A 364 -10.53 10.01 13.68
N LYS A 365 -9.52 10.36 12.88
CA LYS A 365 -9.70 10.74 11.47
C LYS A 365 -10.00 9.53 10.59
N TYR A 366 -9.31 8.40 10.82
CA TYR A 366 -9.56 7.15 10.11
C TYR A 366 -10.93 6.55 10.46
N GLU A 367 -11.33 6.60 11.74
CA GLU A 367 -12.67 6.21 12.19
C GLU A 367 -13.76 7.04 11.51
N ALA A 368 -13.56 8.35 11.40
CA ALA A 368 -14.49 9.25 10.72
C ALA A 368 -14.57 8.97 9.21
N HIS A 369 -13.43 8.65 8.57
CA HIS A 369 -13.37 8.35 7.12
C HIS A 369 -14.06 7.03 6.77
N HIS A 370 -13.73 5.96 7.52
CA HIS A 370 -14.24 4.61 7.24
C HIS A 370 -15.58 4.32 7.91
N HIS A 371 -16.03 5.16 8.85
CA HIS A 371 -17.22 4.94 9.68
C HIS A 371 -17.18 3.61 10.46
N VAL A 372 -16.00 3.23 10.96
CA VAL A 372 -15.75 2.06 11.81
C VAL A 372 -14.99 2.48 13.05
N LYS A 373 -15.16 1.76 14.17
CA LYS A 373 -14.35 1.99 15.37
C LYS A 373 -13.08 1.15 15.29
N ILE A 374 -11.95 1.72 15.72
CA ILE A 374 -10.66 1.01 15.76
C ILE A 374 -10.32 0.78 17.24
N THR A 375 -10.19 -0.50 17.64
CA THR A 375 -9.89 -0.86 19.03
C THR A 375 -8.43 -0.57 19.38
N ASP A 376 -8.13 -0.44 20.67
CA ASP A 376 -6.74 -0.25 21.12
C ASP A 376 -5.88 -1.47 20.78
N GLU A 377 -6.45 -2.68 20.89
CA GLU A 377 -5.79 -3.92 20.52
C GLU A 377 -5.44 -3.97 19.02
N ALA A 378 -6.31 -3.44 18.16
CA ALA A 378 -6.05 -3.35 16.72
C ALA A 378 -4.89 -2.38 16.41
N VAL A 379 -4.81 -1.24 17.10
CA VAL A 379 -3.70 -0.28 16.96
C VAL A 379 -2.38 -0.91 17.38
N GLU A 380 -2.35 -1.54 18.57
CA GLU A 380 -1.15 -2.22 19.08
C GLU A 380 -0.74 -3.40 18.17
N ALA A 381 -1.72 -4.15 17.66
CA ALA A 381 -1.48 -5.22 16.69
C ALA A 381 -0.91 -4.68 15.38
N ALA A 382 -1.42 -3.56 14.84
CA ALA A 382 -0.91 -2.95 13.62
C ALA A 382 0.57 -2.59 13.74
N VAL A 383 0.99 -2.02 14.87
CA VAL A 383 2.40 -1.69 15.12
C VAL A 383 3.24 -2.96 15.28
N ARG A 384 2.85 -3.86 16.18
CA ARG A 384 3.59 -5.09 16.48
C ARG A 384 3.73 -5.99 15.26
N LEU A 385 2.63 -6.21 14.52
CA LEU A 385 2.64 -7.08 13.35
C LEU A 385 3.40 -6.45 12.18
N SER A 386 3.28 -5.13 11.95
CA SER A 386 4.06 -4.46 10.92
C SER A 386 5.56 -4.46 11.22
N ALA A 387 5.95 -4.21 12.47
CA ALA A 387 7.35 -4.25 12.89
C ALA A 387 7.96 -5.64 12.69
N ARG A 388 7.19 -6.70 12.97
CA ARG A 388 7.65 -8.09 12.89
C ARG A 388 7.62 -8.67 11.48
N TYR A 389 6.62 -8.30 10.67
CA TYR A 389 6.32 -9.02 9.41
C TYR A 389 6.54 -8.19 8.16
N ILE A 390 6.66 -6.86 8.23
CA ILE A 390 6.87 -5.97 7.09
C ILE A 390 8.23 -5.28 7.26
N ASN A 391 9.25 -5.81 6.56
CA ASN A 391 10.65 -5.36 6.72
C ASN A 391 11.13 -4.45 5.58
N ASP A 392 10.33 -4.25 4.54
CA ASP A 392 10.64 -3.42 3.37
C ASP A 392 10.17 -1.97 3.51
N ARG A 393 9.46 -1.65 4.60
CA ARG A 393 8.93 -0.33 4.92
C ARG A 393 9.23 0.04 6.37
N PHE A 394 9.12 1.32 6.70
CA PHE A 394 9.46 1.88 8.00
C PHE A 394 8.20 2.29 8.78
N LEU A 395 8.30 2.30 10.11
CA LEU A 395 7.30 2.89 10.99
C LEU A 395 7.38 4.44 10.90
N PRO A 396 6.26 5.17 11.04
CA PRO A 396 4.91 4.67 11.34
C PRO A 396 4.10 4.26 10.10
N ASP A 397 4.56 4.60 8.89
CA ASP A 397 3.83 4.48 7.62
C ASP A 397 3.22 3.08 7.41
N LYS A 398 4.04 2.02 7.54
CA LYS A 398 3.57 0.63 7.40
C LYS A 398 2.48 0.23 8.40
N ALA A 399 2.46 0.81 9.59
CA ALA A 399 1.45 0.53 10.60
C ALA A 399 0.16 1.33 10.34
N ILE A 400 0.28 2.56 9.82
CA ILE A 400 -0.82 3.40 9.37
C ILE A 400 -1.53 2.71 8.20
N ASP A 401 -0.78 2.27 7.18
CA ASP A 401 -1.32 1.54 6.02
C ASP A 401 -2.09 0.29 6.44
N LEU A 402 -1.57 -0.49 7.41
CA LEU A 402 -2.27 -1.67 7.92
C LEU A 402 -3.57 -1.31 8.63
N MET A 403 -3.58 -0.25 9.42
CA MET A 403 -4.77 0.22 10.12
C MET A 403 -5.82 0.71 9.12
N ASP A 404 -5.40 1.45 8.11
CA ASP A 404 -6.26 1.98 7.04
C ASP A 404 -6.89 0.85 6.22
N GLU A 405 -6.09 -0.10 5.75
CA GLU A 405 -6.58 -1.24 4.96
C GLU A 405 -7.47 -2.17 5.80
N ALA A 406 -7.16 -2.40 7.08
CA ALA A 406 -8.02 -3.18 7.96
C ALA A 406 -9.40 -2.51 8.15
N ALA A 407 -9.43 -1.19 8.33
CA ALA A 407 -10.66 -0.42 8.42
C ALA A 407 -11.47 -0.47 7.11
N ALA A 408 -10.81 -0.31 5.97
CA ALA A 408 -11.42 -0.44 4.65
C ALA A 408 -12.01 -1.84 4.43
N ARG A 409 -11.28 -2.89 4.81
CA ARG A 409 -11.70 -4.29 4.65
C ARG A 409 -12.91 -4.64 5.51
N VAL A 410 -12.93 -4.21 6.77
CA VAL A 410 -14.08 -4.40 7.67
C VAL A 410 -15.32 -3.73 7.11
N ARG A 411 -15.18 -2.51 6.57
CA ARG A 411 -16.28 -1.79 5.90
C ARG A 411 -16.76 -2.53 4.65
N PHE A 412 -15.84 -3.05 3.82
CA PHE A 412 -16.16 -3.78 2.59
C PHE A 412 -16.79 -5.15 2.87
N GLY A 413 -16.31 -5.87 3.89
CA GLY A 413 -16.81 -7.19 4.26
C GLY A 413 -18.27 -7.23 4.73
N VAL A 414 -18.80 -6.09 5.19
CA VAL A 414 -20.24 -5.96 5.51
C VAL A 414 -21.11 -5.74 4.27
N SER A 415 -20.49 -5.46 3.13
CA SER A 415 -21.14 -5.20 1.85
C SER A 415 -21.48 -6.49 1.06
N ASN A 416 -21.90 -7.58 1.75
CA ASN A 416 -22.45 -8.77 1.08
C ASN A 416 -23.70 -8.49 0.22
N HIS A 417 -24.17 -7.23 0.21
CA HIS A 417 -25.18 -6.74 -0.75
C HIS A 417 -24.59 -6.30 -2.10
N THR A 418 -23.22 -6.31 -2.24
CA THR A 418 -22.56 -5.79 -3.45
C THR A 418 -22.88 -6.65 -4.67
N GLU A 419 -23.00 -7.97 -4.52
CA GLU A 419 -23.37 -8.87 -5.63
C GLU A 419 -24.79 -8.59 -6.10
N LYS A 420 -25.76 -8.50 -5.17
CA LYS A 420 -27.15 -8.17 -5.53
C LYS A 420 -27.30 -6.77 -6.12
N LEU A 421 -26.54 -5.79 -5.63
CA LEU A 421 -26.53 -4.44 -6.20
C LEU A 421 -25.86 -4.41 -7.58
N ALA A 422 -24.82 -5.23 -7.81
CA ALA A 422 -24.20 -5.39 -9.11
C ALA A 422 -25.13 -6.08 -10.10
N GLU A 423 -25.84 -7.12 -9.68
CA GLU A 423 -26.87 -7.78 -10.51
C GLU A 423 -27.98 -6.82 -10.92
N LEU A 424 -28.51 -6.02 -9.98
CA LEU A 424 -29.53 -5.02 -10.29
C LEU A 424 -29.02 -3.96 -11.25
N ARG A 425 -27.77 -3.49 -11.10
CA ARG A 425 -27.14 -2.55 -12.04
C ARG A 425 -27.00 -3.15 -13.45
N ASN A 426 -26.56 -4.40 -13.52
CA ASN A 426 -26.47 -5.10 -14.82
C ASN A 426 -27.84 -5.24 -15.49
N GLN A 427 -28.87 -5.58 -14.73
CA GLN A 427 -30.24 -5.65 -15.23
C GLN A 427 -30.76 -4.29 -15.73
N ILE A 428 -30.45 -3.21 -15.02
CA ILE A 428 -30.80 -1.84 -15.44
C ILE A 428 -30.11 -1.51 -16.76
N THR A 429 -28.81 -1.79 -16.88
CA THR A 429 -28.05 -1.55 -18.12
C THR A 429 -28.59 -2.38 -19.28
N GLU A 430 -28.97 -3.63 -19.03
CA GLU A 430 -29.60 -4.49 -20.06
C GLU A 430 -30.94 -3.92 -20.52
N LYS A 431 -31.78 -3.42 -19.58
CA LYS A 431 -33.06 -2.76 -19.92
C LYS A 431 -32.88 -1.44 -20.64
N GLU A 432 -31.78 -0.68 -20.36
CA GLU A 432 -31.40 0.50 -21.10
C GLU A 432 -31.08 0.18 -22.56
N LEU A 433 -30.28 -0.85 -22.81
CA LEU A 433 -29.97 -1.30 -24.17
C LEU A 433 -31.23 -1.77 -24.93
N GLN A 434 -32.10 -2.55 -24.26
CA GLN A 434 -33.37 -2.98 -24.84
C GLN A 434 -34.31 -1.81 -25.16
N LEU A 435 -34.29 -0.76 -24.33
CA LEU A 435 -35.03 0.48 -24.56
C LEU A 435 -34.52 1.24 -25.78
N GLU A 436 -33.19 1.36 -25.92
CA GLU A 436 -32.56 2.01 -27.09
C GLU A 436 -32.85 1.23 -28.39
N ASP A 437 -32.78 -0.10 -28.35
CA ASP A 437 -33.12 -0.96 -29.51
C ASP A 437 -34.61 -0.83 -29.89
N ALA A 438 -35.50 -0.81 -28.90
CA ALA A 438 -36.94 -0.65 -29.17
C ALA A 438 -37.27 0.73 -29.74
N LEU A 439 -36.61 1.79 -29.27
CA LEU A 439 -36.73 3.15 -29.84
C LEU A 439 -36.18 3.24 -31.26
N SER A 440 -35.07 2.57 -31.53
CA SER A 440 -34.45 2.52 -32.87
C SER A 440 -35.36 1.81 -33.87
N ASN A 441 -36.09 0.77 -33.42
CA ASN A 441 -37.02 0.01 -34.24
C ASN A 441 -38.45 0.60 -34.30
N SER A 442 -38.68 1.76 -33.64
CA SER A 442 -39.96 2.46 -33.54
C SER A 442 -41.06 1.62 -32.87
N ASP A 443 -40.70 0.65 -32.03
CA ASP A 443 -41.63 -0.13 -31.23
C ASP A 443 -41.97 0.57 -29.92
N ILE A 444 -42.98 1.46 -29.96
CA ILE A 444 -43.37 2.30 -28.83
C ILE A 444 -43.95 1.47 -27.67
N ALA A 445 -44.58 0.31 -27.96
CA ALA A 445 -45.15 -0.53 -26.93
C ALA A 445 -44.07 -1.20 -26.07
N LEU A 446 -43.07 -1.78 -26.71
CA LEU A 446 -41.93 -2.40 -26.07
C LEU A 446 -41.04 -1.35 -25.33
N ALA A 447 -40.84 -0.18 -25.92
CA ALA A 447 -40.09 0.91 -25.28
C ALA A 447 -40.76 1.37 -23.99
N LYS A 448 -42.11 1.47 -23.94
CA LYS A 448 -42.85 1.82 -22.73
C LYS A 448 -42.70 0.76 -21.64
N GLN A 449 -42.82 -0.52 -22.01
CA GLN A 449 -42.62 -1.63 -21.07
C GLN A 449 -41.20 -1.66 -20.48
N CYS A 450 -40.18 -1.56 -21.33
CA CYS A 450 -38.77 -1.52 -20.87
C CYS A 450 -38.50 -0.34 -19.94
N LYS A 451 -39.13 0.81 -20.19
CA LYS A 451 -39.00 1.99 -19.31
C LYS A 451 -39.64 1.76 -17.93
N GLU A 452 -40.86 1.20 -17.89
CA GLU A 452 -41.53 0.89 -16.61
C GLU A 452 -40.75 -0.15 -15.80
N GLU A 453 -40.19 -1.19 -16.46
CA GLU A 453 -39.32 -2.19 -15.83
C GLU A 453 -38.01 -1.59 -15.30
N LYS A 454 -37.38 -0.68 -16.06
CA LYS A 454 -36.17 0.06 -15.63
C LYS A 454 -36.47 0.91 -14.37
N GLU A 455 -37.53 1.71 -14.39
CA GLU A 455 -37.92 2.55 -13.24
C GLU A 455 -38.22 1.70 -11.97
N ALA A 456 -38.83 0.52 -12.16
CA ALA A 456 -39.05 -0.42 -11.05
C ALA A 456 -37.72 -0.97 -10.48
N LEU A 457 -36.78 -1.34 -11.32
CA LEU A 457 -35.45 -1.81 -10.92
C LEU A 457 -34.62 -0.70 -10.25
N GLU A 458 -34.67 0.54 -10.74
CA GLU A 458 -34.05 1.70 -10.12
C GLU A 458 -34.60 1.99 -8.72
N ALA A 459 -35.91 1.92 -8.55
CA ALA A 459 -36.56 2.07 -7.25
C ALA A 459 -36.15 0.95 -6.27
N GLU A 460 -36.01 -0.29 -6.77
CA GLU A 460 -35.51 -1.40 -5.97
C GLU A 460 -34.04 -1.23 -5.60
N LEU A 461 -33.19 -0.79 -6.52
CA LEU A 461 -31.79 -0.46 -6.28
C LEU A 461 -31.66 0.61 -5.18
N GLU A 462 -32.45 1.68 -5.27
CA GLU A 462 -32.44 2.74 -4.26
C GLU A 462 -32.89 2.24 -2.88
N LYS A 463 -33.92 1.40 -2.83
CA LYS A 463 -34.42 0.78 -1.60
C LYS A 463 -33.40 -0.16 -0.97
N GLN A 464 -32.72 -0.99 -1.78
CA GLN A 464 -31.67 -1.89 -1.32
C GLN A 464 -30.43 -1.10 -0.86
N THR A 465 -30.05 -0.04 -1.57
CA THR A 465 -28.96 0.85 -1.19
C THR A 465 -29.23 1.56 0.15
N LYS A 466 -30.44 2.10 0.33
CA LYS A 466 -30.86 2.72 1.62
C LYS A 466 -30.91 1.70 2.76
N LYS A 467 -31.31 0.46 2.48
CA LYS A 467 -31.32 -0.63 3.47
C LYS A 467 -29.90 -1.02 3.88
N ALA A 468 -29.00 -1.21 2.91
CA ALA A 468 -27.59 -1.49 3.15
C ALA A 468 -26.91 -0.38 3.98
N GLN A 469 -27.13 0.90 3.64
CA GLN A 469 -26.61 2.03 4.42
C GLN A 469 -27.16 2.08 5.86
N ARG A 470 -28.44 1.73 6.08
CA ARG A 470 -29.03 1.65 7.43
C ARG A 470 -28.46 0.49 8.25
N GLU A 471 -28.17 -0.65 7.61
CA GLU A 471 -27.56 -1.81 8.27
C GLU A 471 -26.10 -1.54 8.64
N ILE A 472 -25.34 -0.86 7.78
CA ILE A 472 -23.97 -0.40 8.05
C ILE A 472 -23.95 0.55 9.26
N ARG A 473 -24.89 1.52 9.31
CA ARG A 473 -25.00 2.45 10.46
C ARG A 473 -25.46 1.78 11.75
N ARG A 474 -26.21 0.68 11.69
CA ARG A 474 -26.72 -0.05 12.88
C ARG A 474 -25.71 -1.06 13.45
N LYS A 475 -24.82 -1.61 12.62
CA LYS A 475 -23.72 -2.46 13.10
C LYS A 475 -22.61 -1.54 13.59
N ASN A 476 -22.35 -1.54 14.89
CA ASN A 476 -21.13 -0.94 15.46
C ASN A 476 -19.93 -1.74 14.95
N LEU A 477 -19.47 -1.43 13.75
CA LEU A 477 -18.31 -2.08 13.14
C LEU A 477 -17.07 -1.67 13.90
N SER A 478 -16.31 -2.65 14.34
CA SER A 478 -15.03 -2.44 15.02
C SER A 478 -13.93 -3.24 14.32
N VAL A 479 -12.80 -2.60 14.12
CA VAL A 479 -11.56 -3.25 13.67
C VAL A 479 -10.92 -3.90 14.88
N THR A 480 -10.63 -5.19 14.75
CA THR A 480 -10.01 -6.02 15.79
C THR A 480 -8.58 -6.41 15.42
N GLU A 481 -7.84 -7.01 16.36
CA GLU A 481 -6.53 -7.62 16.08
C GLU A 481 -6.58 -8.64 14.94
N ASP A 482 -7.66 -9.42 14.87
CA ASP A 482 -7.87 -10.42 13.83
C ASP A 482 -7.99 -9.84 12.42
N ASP A 483 -8.64 -8.68 12.29
CA ASP A 483 -8.77 -8.00 11.00
C ASP A 483 -7.43 -7.48 10.51
N VAL A 484 -6.61 -6.93 11.42
CA VAL A 484 -5.23 -6.50 11.11
C VAL A 484 -4.37 -7.72 10.73
N ALA A 485 -4.49 -8.84 11.45
CA ALA A 485 -3.76 -10.07 11.14
C ALA A 485 -4.13 -10.64 9.76
N ASP A 486 -5.39 -10.49 9.35
CA ASP A 486 -5.87 -10.88 8.01
C ASP A 486 -5.24 -10.03 6.90
N VAL A 487 -5.07 -8.73 7.11
CA VAL A 487 -4.38 -7.85 6.15
C VAL A 487 -2.90 -8.23 6.03
N VAL A 488 -2.21 -8.39 7.18
CA VAL A 488 -0.81 -8.84 7.19
C VAL A 488 -0.66 -10.19 6.47
N SER A 489 -1.60 -11.11 6.69
CA SER A 489 -1.61 -12.41 6.00
C SER A 489 -1.77 -12.26 4.49
N GLY A 490 -2.58 -11.29 4.04
CA GLY A 490 -2.75 -10.98 2.62
C GLY A 490 -1.47 -10.43 1.97
N TRP A 491 -0.79 -9.50 2.64
CA TRP A 491 0.44 -8.86 2.15
C TRP A 491 1.63 -9.81 2.14
N THR A 492 1.83 -10.51 3.25
CA THR A 492 3.02 -11.37 3.45
C THR A 492 2.81 -12.81 2.99
N LYS A 493 1.56 -13.19 2.67
CA LYS A 493 1.12 -14.57 2.37
C LYS A 493 1.36 -15.53 3.53
N ILE A 494 1.53 -15.01 4.75
CA ILE A 494 1.74 -15.79 5.96
C ILE A 494 0.39 -15.86 6.70
N PRO A 495 -0.09 -17.04 7.08
CA PRO A 495 -1.34 -17.16 7.81
C PRO A 495 -1.17 -16.74 9.27
N VAL A 496 -1.06 -15.43 9.54
CA VAL A 496 -0.79 -14.84 10.85
C VAL A 496 -1.87 -15.24 11.88
N LYS A 497 -3.14 -15.29 11.46
CA LYS A 497 -4.27 -15.74 12.28
C LYS A 497 -4.13 -17.19 12.77
N LYS A 498 -3.59 -18.09 11.91
CA LYS A 498 -3.27 -19.46 12.29
C LYS A 498 -2.06 -19.57 13.21
N LEU A 499 -1.22 -18.55 13.25
CA LEU A 499 -0.06 -18.48 14.15
C LEU A 499 -0.48 -18.17 15.60
N ALA A 500 -1.50 -17.35 15.82
CA ALA A 500 -1.94 -16.96 17.16
C ALA A 500 -2.64 -18.09 17.93
N GLU A 501 -3.59 -18.83 17.32
CA GLU A 501 -4.39 -19.83 18.03
C GLU A 501 -3.94 -21.29 17.87
N GLY A 502 -3.35 -21.64 16.76
CA GLY A 502 -2.96 -23.02 16.42
C GLY A 502 -1.47 -23.31 16.48
N GLU A 503 -0.62 -22.30 16.64
CA GLU A 503 0.84 -22.45 16.52
C GLU A 503 1.39 -23.38 17.60
N ALA A 504 0.97 -23.24 18.84
CA ALA A 504 1.40 -24.11 19.93
C ALA A 504 1.00 -25.58 19.69
N ALA A 505 -0.20 -25.84 19.18
CA ALA A 505 -0.66 -27.18 18.84
C ALA A 505 0.08 -27.76 17.60
N ARG A 506 0.37 -26.92 16.61
CA ARG A 506 1.14 -27.31 15.40
C ARG A 506 2.58 -27.60 15.76
N LEU A 507 3.23 -26.75 16.57
CA LEU A 507 4.59 -26.96 17.05
C LEU A 507 4.72 -28.21 17.92
N LYS A 508 3.71 -28.54 18.74
CA LYS A 508 3.67 -29.80 19.48
C LYS A 508 3.62 -31.03 18.55
N LYS A 509 2.89 -30.93 17.43
CA LYS A 509 2.72 -32.01 16.44
C LYS A 509 3.78 -31.99 15.33
N LEU A 510 4.76 -31.06 15.39
CA LEU A 510 5.73 -30.84 14.32
C LEU A 510 6.51 -32.14 13.97
N GLU A 511 6.98 -32.90 14.97
CA GLU A 511 7.67 -34.15 14.74
C GLU A 511 6.81 -35.16 13.98
N ALA A 512 5.57 -35.36 14.39
CA ALA A 512 4.63 -36.25 13.73
C ALA A 512 4.32 -35.79 12.28
N THR A 513 4.29 -34.49 12.04
CA THR A 513 4.07 -33.91 10.69
C THR A 513 5.29 -34.13 9.79
N LEU A 514 6.51 -33.95 10.31
CA LEU A 514 7.73 -34.20 9.56
C LEU A 514 7.88 -35.70 9.22
N HIS A 515 7.55 -36.60 10.14
CA HIS A 515 7.59 -38.05 9.91
C HIS A 515 6.60 -38.57 8.85
N LYS A 516 5.58 -37.81 8.49
CA LYS A 516 4.70 -38.19 7.37
C LYS A 516 5.42 -38.20 6.01
N ARG A 517 6.45 -37.38 5.86
CA ARG A 517 7.24 -37.25 4.63
C ARG A 517 8.65 -37.80 4.75
N VAL A 518 9.26 -37.67 5.94
CA VAL A 518 10.64 -38.10 6.20
C VAL A 518 10.63 -39.43 6.94
N VAL A 519 11.12 -40.46 6.27
CA VAL A 519 11.21 -41.81 6.81
C VAL A 519 12.55 -41.99 7.49
N GLY A 520 12.54 -42.60 8.67
CA GLY A 520 13.71 -42.71 9.52
C GLY A 520 14.20 -41.37 10.04
N GLN A 521 15.46 -41.24 10.37
CA GLN A 521 16.11 -39.99 10.77
C GLN A 521 15.47 -39.33 12.03
N GLU A 522 15.02 -40.17 13.01
CA GLU A 522 14.31 -39.71 14.23
C GLU A 522 15.08 -38.65 14.98
N GLU A 523 16.41 -38.77 15.10
CA GLU A 523 17.25 -37.79 15.79
C GLU A 523 17.26 -36.45 15.05
N ALA A 524 17.33 -36.49 13.70
CA ALA A 524 17.31 -35.29 12.88
C ALA A 524 15.95 -34.55 13.02
N VAL A 525 14.85 -35.26 12.93
CA VAL A 525 13.50 -34.70 13.07
C VAL A 525 13.29 -34.12 14.46
N THR A 526 13.71 -34.85 15.50
CA THR A 526 13.57 -34.40 16.90
C THR A 526 14.43 -33.13 17.18
N ALA A 527 15.69 -33.10 16.72
CA ALA A 527 16.59 -31.98 16.89
C ALA A 527 16.06 -30.73 16.20
N VAL A 528 15.63 -30.85 14.93
CA VAL A 528 15.02 -29.74 14.18
C VAL A 528 13.76 -29.24 14.87
N ALA A 529 12.86 -30.14 15.27
CA ALA A 529 11.62 -29.73 15.94
C ALA A 529 11.86 -29.02 17.27
N LYS A 530 12.82 -29.50 18.09
CA LYS A 530 13.21 -28.83 19.35
C LYS A 530 13.77 -27.43 19.12
N ALA A 531 14.67 -27.26 18.14
CA ALA A 531 15.30 -25.97 17.84
C ALA A 531 14.27 -24.97 17.29
N VAL A 532 13.37 -25.41 16.40
CA VAL A 532 12.29 -24.57 15.87
C VAL A 532 11.33 -24.16 16.99
N ARG A 533 10.93 -25.07 17.88
CA ARG A 533 10.10 -24.74 19.05
C ARG A 533 10.78 -23.69 19.94
N ARG A 534 12.07 -23.86 20.26
CA ARG A 534 12.85 -22.92 21.07
C ARG A 534 12.91 -21.52 20.43
N GLY A 535 13.14 -21.45 19.11
CA GLY A 535 13.16 -20.18 18.36
C GLY A 535 11.80 -19.49 18.32
N ARG A 536 10.70 -20.24 18.15
CA ARG A 536 9.34 -19.69 18.07
C ARG A 536 8.75 -19.24 19.40
N VAL A 537 9.11 -19.88 20.51
CA VAL A 537 8.66 -19.48 21.85
C VAL A 537 9.37 -18.22 22.35
N GLY A 538 10.39 -17.70 21.63
CA GLY A 538 11.11 -16.50 22.00
C GLY A 538 12.22 -16.71 23.02
N LEU A 539 12.65 -17.95 23.27
CA LEU A 539 13.77 -18.25 24.17
C LEU A 539 15.15 -18.05 23.53
N LYS A 540 15.18 -17.71 22.24
CA LYS A 540 16.39 -17.44 21.47
C LYS A 540 16.65 -15.93 21.37
N ASP A 541 17.91 -15.53 21.15
CA ASP A 541 18.28 -14.14 20.85
C ASP A 541 17.45 -13.63 19.65
N PRO A 542 16.69 -12.54 19.81
CA PRO A 542 15.83 -12.01 18.75
C PRO A 542 16.61 -11.48 17.53
N ARG A 543 17.93 -11.30 17.66
CA ARG A 543 18.80 -10.88 16.56
C ARG A 543 19.16 -12.02 15.60
N ARG A 544 19.02 -13.28 16.00
CA ARG A 544 19.44 -14.47 15.22
C ARG A 544 18.28 -15.08 14.44
N PRO A 545 18.57 -15.80 13.33
CA PRO A 545 17.57 -16.60 12.62
C PRO A 545 16.79 -17.56 13.55
N ILE A 546 15.57 -17.97 13.17
CA ILE A 546 14.73 -18.90 13.95
C ILE A 546 15.49 -20.18 14.29
N GLY A 547 16.25 -20.73 13.34
CA GLY A 547 17.10 -21.91 13.51
C GLY A 547 18.18 -21.96 12.45
N SER A 548 19.35 -22.48 12.80
CA SER A 548 20.47 -22.71 11.90
C SER A 548 20.96 -24.15 12.05
N PHE A 549 20.98 -24.89 10.95
CA PHE A 549 21.25 -26.33 10.94
C PHE A 549 22.33 -26.68 9.91
N LEU A 550 23.23 -27.58 10.32
CA LEU A 550 24.16 -28.21 9.39
C LEU A 550 23.81 -29.69 9.26
N PHE A 551 23.34 -30.10 8.09
CA PHE A 551 22.97 -31.48 7.77
C PHE A 551 24.12 -32.22 7.09
N LEU A 552 24.64 -33.22 7.78
CA LEU A 552 25.78 -34.02 7.32
C LEU A 552 25.34 -35.41 6.90
N GLY A 553 25.91 -35.99 5.85
CA GLY A 553 25.61 -37.35 5.46
C GLY A 553 25.62 -37.60 3.96
N PRO A 554 25.52 -38.87 3.52
CA PRO A 554 25.57 -39.24 2.12
C PRO A 554 24.40 -38.66 1.30
N THR A 555 24.50 -38.72 0.00
CA THR A 555 23.43 -38.28 -0.90
C THR A 555 22.21 -39.19 -0.80
N GLY A 556 21.00 -38.62 -0.95
CA GLY A 556 19.76 -39.41 -1.00
C GLY A 556 19.22 -39.91 0.34
N VAL A 557 19.72 -39.43 1.49
CA VAL A 557 19.25 -39.86 2.84
C VAL A 557 18.10 -38.99 3.37
N GLY A 558 17.64 -37.99 2.62
CA GLY A 558 16.49 -37.15 3.00
C GLY A 558 16.81 -35.71 3.47
N LYS A 559 18.06 -35.24 3.35
CA LYS A 559 18.45 -33.85 3.77
C LYS A 559 17.60 -32.78 3.13
N THR A 560 17.39 -32.80 1.83
CA THR A 560 16.56 -31.82 1.10
C THR A 560 15.07 -32.05 1.38
N GLU A 561 14.63 -33.28 1.62
CA GLU A 561 13.23 -33.60 1.89
C GLU A 561 12.77 -33.11 3.26
N ILE A 562 13.62 -33.17 4.29
CA ILE A 562 13.29 -32.60 5.59
C ILE A 562 13.21 -31.07 5.51
N SER A 563 14.00 -30.43 4.64
CA SER A 563 13.94 -28.98 4.41
C SER A 563 12.61 -28.56 3.77
N LYS A 564 12.12 -29.33 2.79
CA LYS A 564 10.80 -29.13 2.16
C LYS A 564 9.66 -29.38 3.14
N ALA A 565 9.70 -30.48 3.87
CA ALA A 565 8.71 -30.83 4.88
C ALA A 565 8.65 -29.77 5.99
N LEU A 566 9.80 -29.18 6.36
CA LEU A 566 9.87 -28.13 7.34
C LEU A 566 9.27 -26.82 6.81
N ALA A 567 9.52 -26.46 5.55
CA ALA A 567 8.92 -25.29 4.90
C ALA A 567 7.38 -25.41 4.90
N GLU A 568 6.84 -26.56 4.53
CA GLU A 568 5.41 -26.83 4.54
C GLU A 568 4.82 -26.79 5.96
N ALA A 569 5.48 -27.45 6.93
CA ALA A 569 4.98 -27.55 8.29
C ALA A 569 4.99 -26.22 9.07
N VAL A 570 6.03 -25.40 8.86
CA VAL A 570 6.24 -24.14 9.60
C VAL A 570 5.64 -22.95 8.86
N PHE A 571 5.82 -22.88 7.55
CA PHE A 571 5.40 -21.73 6.74
C PHE A 571 4.14 -22.00 5.88
N GLY A 572 3.62 -23.24 5.90
CA GLY A 572 2.36 -23.62 5.26
C GLY A 572 2.44 -23.86 3.75
N ASN A 573 3.61 -23.70 3.14
CA ASN A 573 3.84 -23.91 1.72
C ASN A 573 5.26 -24.44 1.47
N GLU A 574 5.40 -25.51 0.65
CA GLU A 574 6.70 -26.04 0.24
C GLU A 574 7.51 -25.01 -0.59
N GLN A 575 6.84 -24.13 -1.32
CA GLN A 575 7.47 -23.05 -2.10
C GLN A 575 8.13 -21.96 -1.24
N ALA A 576 7.84 -21.93 0.07
CA ALA A 576 8.52 -21.06 1.02
C ALA A 576 9.96 -21.53 1.31
N MET A 577 10.57 -22.31 0.41
CA MET A 577 11.97 -22.73 0.48
C MET A 577 12.79 -22.06 -0.63
N ILE A 578 13.80 -21.30 -0.23
CA ILE A 578 14.82 -20.72 -1.11
C ILE A 578 16.00 -21.68 -1.17
N ARG A 579 16.21 -22.33 -2.31
CA ARG A 579 17.37 -23.19 -2.52
C ARG A 579 18.48 -22.42 -3.21
N VAL A 580 19.69 -22.54 -2.65
CA VAL A 580 20.94 -21.97 -3.18
C VAL A 580 21.95 -23.09 -3.30
N ASP A 581 22.38 -23.43 -4.52
CA ASP A 581 23.39 -24.46 -4.78
C ASP A 581 24.78 -23.82 -4.69
N MET A 582 25.58 -24.28 -3.74
CA MET A 582 26.93 -23.72 -3.51
C MET A 582 27.92 -24.07 -4.59
N SER A 583 27.60 -25.01 -5.47
CA SER A 583 28.42 -25.29 -6.65
C SER A 583 28.47 -24.10 -7.63
N GLU A 584 27.48 -23.20 -7.60
CA GLU A 584 27.45 -21.97 -8.39
C GLU A 584 28.30 -20.86 -7.76
N TYR A 585 28.75 -21.02 -6.51
CA TYR A 585 29.45 -20.02 -5.69
C TYR A 585 30.88 -20.45 -5.31
N MET A 586 31.52 -21.20 -6.18
CA MET A 586 32.91 -21.69 -5.99
C MET A 586 33.95 -20.61 -6.23
N GLU A 587 33.66 -19.62 -7.06
CA GLU A 587 34.59 -18.56 -7.45
C GLU A 587 34.33 -17.26 -6.66
N LYS A 588 35.39 -16.47 -6.46
CA LYS A 588 35.31 -15.19 -5.74
C LYS A 588 34.26 -14.22 -6.34
N HIS A 589 34.14 -14.16 -7.65
CA HIS A 589 33.16 -13.32 -8.34
C HIS A 589 31.72 -13.74 -8.10
N SER A 590 31.49 -15.00 -7.75
CA SER A 590 30.15 -15.50 -7.49
C SER A 590 29.55 -14.97 -6.19
N VAL A 591 30.39 -14.52 -5.24
CA VAL A 591 29.95 -13.89 -3.99
C VAL A 591 29.17 -12.60 -4.28
N SER A 592 29.62 -11.80 -5.27
CA SER A 592 28.91 -10.62 -5.72
C SER A 592 27.52 -10.93 -6.30
N LYS A 593 27.30 -12.12 -6.87
CA LYS A 593 25.95 -12.54 -7.30
C LYS A 593 25.01 -12.78 -6.13
N MET A 594 25.55 -13.13 -4.95
CA MET A 594 24.73 -13.40 -3.77
C MET A 594 24.18 -12.13 -3.13
N ILE A 595 25.01 -11.10 -2.95
CA ILE A 595 24.70 -9.86 -2.23
C ILE A 595 24.63 -8.61 -3.12
N GLY A 596 24.98 -8.74 -4.41
CA GLY A 596 25.08 -7.65 -5.41
C GLY A 596 26.50 -7.19 -5.67
N SER A 597 26.73 -6.59 -6.84
CA SER A 597 28.03 -6.06 -7.26
C SER A 597 28.32 -4.72 -6.60
N PRO A 598 29.56 -4.43 -6.19
CA PRO A 598 29.95 -3.13 -5.66
C PRO A 598 29.68 -1.99 -6.66
N PRO A 599 29.56 -0.73 -6.19
CA PRO A 599 29.41 0.42 -7.07
C PRO A 599 30.53 0.51 -8.10
N GLY A 600 30.17 0.72 -9.37
CA GLY A 600 31.13 0.84 -10.47
C GLY A 600 31.39 -0.46 -11.25
N TYR A 601 30.85 -1.58 -10.85
CA TYR A 601 30.93 -2.84 -11.61
C TYR A 601 29.63 -3.10 -12.39
N VAL A 602 29.75 -3.82 -13.53
CA VAL A 602 28.60 -4.23 -14.34
C VAL A 602 27.66 -5.11 -13.50
N GLY A 603 26.34 -4.80 -13.51
CA GLY A 603 25.34 -5.53 -12.70
C GLY A 603 25.12 -4.96 -11.29
N HIS A 604 25.61 -3.75 -10.97
CA HIS A 604 25.33 -3.10 -9.67
C HIS A 604 23.83 -2.82 -9.46
N GLU A 605 23.08 -2.54 -10.54
CA GLU A 605 21.64 -2.28 -10.49
C GLU A 605 20.79 -3.57 -10.30
N ASP A 606 21.37 -4.72 -10.62
CA ASP A 606 20.64 -6.02 -10.61
C ASP A 606 20.48 -6.65 -9.22
N GLY A 607 20.84 -6.00 -8.13
CA GLY A 607 20.72 -6.55 -6.77
C GLY A 607 21.31 -7.98 -6.59
N GLY A 608 21.51 -8.44 -5.36
CA GLY A 608 21.99 -9.79 -5.11
C GLY A 608 20.88 -10.85 -5.19
N GLN A 609 21.15 -11.99 -5.79
CA GLN A 609 20.15 -13.06 -5.96
C GLN A 609 19.58 -13.58 -4.62
N LEU A 610 20.43 -13.74 -3.59
CA LEU A 610 19.98 -14.17 -2.28
C LEU A 610 19.27 -13.04 -1.56
N SER A 611 19.86 -11.83 -1.54
CA SER A 611 19.28 -10.67 -0.87
C SER A 611 17.90 -10.33 -1.41
N GLU A 612 17.69 -10.33 -2.72
CA GLU A 612 16.39 -10.08 -3.33
C GLU A 612 15.36 -11.19 -3.04
N LYS A 613 15.77 -12.48 -3.11
CA LYS A 613 14.85 -13.59 -2.80
C LYS A 613 14.39 -13.56 -1.35
N VAL A 614 15.29 -13.26 -0.40
CA VAL A 614 14.97 -13.17 1.03
C VAL A 614 14.14 -11.94 1.34
N ARG A 615 14.45 -10.78 0.71
CA ARG A 615 13.66 -9.56 0.86
C ARG A 615 12.21 -9.76 0.42
N ARG A 616 11.99 -10.48 -0.68
CA ARG A 616 10.65 -10.81 -1.18
C ARG A 616 9.93 -11.89 -0.35
N ASN A 617 10.70 -12.79 0.28
CA ASN A 617 10.18 -13.88 1.08
C ASN A 617 10.93 -13.97 2.43
N PRO A 618 10.71 -13.01 3.34
CA PRO A 618 11.43 -12.95 4.62
C PRO A 618 11.07 -14.09 5.58
N TYR A 619 10.02 -14.87 5.25
CA TYR A 619 9.56 -16.06 5.99
C TYR A 619 9.77 -17.28 5.12
N SER A 620 10.94 -17.86 5.21
CA SER A 620 11.32 -18.98 4.34
C SER A 620 12.34 -19.89 5.01
N VAL A 621 12.44 -21.10 4.49
CA VAL A 621 13.58 -21.98 4.73
C VAL A 621 14.62 -21.66 3.67
N ILE A 622 15.84 -21.33 4.08
CA ILE A 622 16.95 -21.12 3.16
C ILE A 622 17.82 -22.36 3.21
N LEU A 623 17.90 -23.05 2.09
CA LEU A 623 18.71 -24.25 1.92
C LEU A 623 19.97 -23.93 1.12
N PHE A 624 21.13 -23.93 1.79
CA PHE A 624 22.44 -23.92 1.15
C PHE A 624 22.89 -25.35 0.90
N ASP A 625 22.82 -25.79 -0.35
CA ASP A 625 23.14 -27.17 -0.72
C ASP A 625 24.64 -27.28 -1.07
N GLU A 626 25.32 -28.36 -0.60
CA GLU A 626 26.74 -28.64 -0.80
C GLU A 626 27.67 -27.49 -0.32
N ILE A 627 27.47 -27.04 0.94
CA ILE A 627 28.16 -25.87 1.52
C ILE A 627 29.71 -26.00 1.50
N GLU A 628 30.25 -27.23 1.52
CA GLU A 628 31.69 -27.49 1.41
C GLU A 628 32.31 -27.03 0.09
N LYS A 629 31.51 -26.77 -0.95
CA LYS A 629 32.00 -26.29 -2.26
C LYS A 629 32.07 -24.76 -2.33
N ALA A 630 31.48 -24.07 -1.38
CA ALA A 630 31.42 -22.60 -1.38
C ALA A 630 32.80 -21.97 -1.22
N HIS A 631 32.98 -20.81 -1.89
CA HIS A 631 34.18 -20.00 -1.70
C HIS A 631 34.30 -19.52 -0.22
N PRO A 632 35.51 -19.37 0.36
CA PRO A 632 35.68 -18.91 1.74
C PRO A 632 34.96 -17.60 2.10
N ASP A 633 34.79 -16.67 1.16
CA ASP A 633 34.11 -15.40 1.41
C ASP A 633 32.61 -15.58 1.64
N VAL A 634 31.96 -16.66 1.15
CA VAL A 634 30.57 -17.01 1.45
C VAL A 634 30.39 -17.27 2.95
N PHE A 635 31.35 -17.92 3.59
CA PHE A 635 31.31 -18.18 5.03
C PHE A 635 31.35 -16.89 5.84
N ASN A 636 32.03 -15.84 5.38
CA ASN A 636 32.03 -14.54 6.07
C ASN A 636 30.64 -13.89 6.03
N ILE A 637 29.92 -14.01 4.91
CA ILE A 637 28.52 -13.55 4.79
C ILE A 637 27.61 -14.35 5.71
N LEU A 638 27.77 -15.67 5.71
CA LEU A 638 26.98 -16.56 6.56
C LEU A 638 27.24 -16.31 8.05
N LEU A 639 28.46 -16.00 8.46
CA LEU A 639 28.77 -15.60 9.83
C LEU A 639 27.96 -14.37 10.24
N GLN A 640 27.89 -13.34 9.39
CA GLN A 640 27.09 -12.15 9.65
C GLN A 640 25.58 -12.49 9.78
N VAL A 641 25.08 -13.35 8.89
CA VAL A 641 23.68 -13.82 8.97
C VAL A 641 23.40 -14.59 10.28
N LEU A 642 24.31 -15.47 10.69
CA LEU A 642 24.15 -16.32 11.89
C LEU A 642 24.24 -15.52 13.19
N ASP A 643 25.00 -14.43 13.23
CA ASP A 643 25.19 -13.60 14.43
C ASP A 643 24.21 -12.44 14.51
N ASP A 644 24.16 -11.61 13.44
CA ASP A 644 23.41 -10.37 13.43
C ASP A 644 22.00 -10.55 12.82
N GLY A 645 21.73 -11.68 12.16
CA GLY A 645 20.46 -11.98 11.50
C GLY A 645 20.15 -11.07 10.32
N HIS A 646 21.13 -10.35 9.79
CA HIS A 646 20.96 -9.52 8.60
C HIS A 646 22.24 -9.44 7.78
N ILE A 647 22.10 -9.09 6.51
CA ILE A 647 23.22 -8.70 5.64
C ILE A 647 22.94 -7.32 5.05
N THR A 648 23.99 -6.61 4.68
CA THR A 648 23.90 -5.38 3.91
C THR A 648 24.19 -5.70 2.44
N ASP A 649 23.23 -5.39 1.55
CA ASP A 649 23.41 -5.60 0.12
C ASP A 649 24.35 -4.54 -0.49
N SER A 650 24.67 -4.68 -1.78
CA SER A 650 25.52 -3.74 -2.51
C SER A 650 24.95 -2.33 -2.63
N GLN A 651 23.65 -2.17 -2.42
CA GLN A 651 22.94 -0.89 -2.43
C GLN A 651 22.85 -0.25 -1.03
N GLY A 652 23.48 -0.87 -0.01
CA GLY A 652 23.45 -0.40 1.37
C GLY A 652 22.17 -0.74 2.14
N ARG A 653 21.25 -1.55 1.57
CA ARG A 653 20.01 -1.94 2.22
C ARG A 653 20.26 -3.13 3.14
N LYS A 654 19.64 -3.11 4.33
CA LYS A 654 19.65 -4.23 5.27
C LYS A 654 18.60 -5.26 4.85
N VAL A 655 19.04 -6.51 4.66
CA VAL A 655 18.17 -7.65 4.36
C VAL A 655 18.09 -8.53 5.60
N ASP A 656 16.90 -8.73 6.14
CA ASP A 656 16.65 -9.39 7.42
C ASP A 656 16.44 -10.90 7.23
N PHE A 657 17.17 -11.70 8.02
CA PHE A 657 17.10 -13.16 8.08
C PHE A 657 16.53 -13.68 9.41
N LYS A 658 16.14 -12.79 10.35
CA LYS A 658 15.69 -13.20 11.70
C LYS A 658 14.50 -14.14 11.68
N ASN A 659 13.65 -14.01 10.67
CA ASN A 659 12.45 -14.81 10.51
C ASN A 659 12.65 -16.01 9.58
N THR A 660 13.88 -16.33 9.20
CA THR A 660 14.22 -17.50 8.34
C THR A 660 14.73 -18.67 9.15
N ILE A 661 14.64 -19.85 8.55
CA ILE A 661 15.32 -21.05 9.04
C ILE A 661 16.43 -21.38 8.04
N ILE A 662 17.67 -21.44 8.51
CA ILE A 662 18.85 -21.68 7.69
C ILE A 662 19.23 -23.16 7.78
N ILE A 663 19.30 -23.82 6.64
CA ILE A 663 19.74 -25.21 6.52
C ILE A 663 20.91 -25.26 5.55
N MET A 664 22.01 -25.82 6.00
CA MET A 664 23.20 -26.08 5.20
C MET A 664 23.37 -27.57 5.05
N THR A 665 23.53 -28.08 3.82
CA THR A 665 23.81 -29.49 3.62
C THR A 665 25.27 -29.71 3.22
N SER A 666 25.85 -30.79 3.70
CA SER A 666 27.20 -31.22 3.30
C SER A 666 27.27 -32.73 3.17
N ASN A 667 28.12 -33.16 2.23
CA ASN A 667 28.50 -34.55 2.06
C ASN A 667 29.80 -34.93 2.78
N ALA A 668 30.34 -33.97 3.56
CA ALA A 668 31.54 -34.20 4.37
C ALA A 668 31.32 -35.38 5.34
N GLY A 669 32.27 -36.28 5.45
CA GLY A 669 32.17 -37.47 6.31
C GLY A 669 31.28 -38.57 5.76
N ALA A 670 30.75 -38.47 4.54
CA ALA A 670 29.86 -39.45 3.95
C ALA A 670 30.50 -40.87 3.84
N GLN A 671 31.80 -40.95 3.60
CA GLN A 671 32.52 -42.23 3.55
C GLN A 671 32.57 -42.92 4.91
N SER A 672 32.76 -42.18 5.99
CA SER A 672 32.76 -42.69 7.37
C SER A 672 31.40 -43.22 7.80
N ILE A 673 30.30 -42.75 7.16
CA ILE A 673 28.93 -43.21 7.40
C ILE A 673 28.64 -44.52 6.61
N VAL A 674 29.12 -44.60 5.36
CA VAL A 674 28.84 -45.74 4.48
C VAL A 674 29.74 -46.97 4.79
N GLU A 675 31.00 -46.71 5.11
CA GLU A 675 32.01 -47.73 5.42
C GLU A 675 32.63 -47.42 6.82
N PRO A 676 31.95 -47.75 7.92
CA PRO A 676 32.52 -47.51 9.24
C PRO A 676 33.79 -48.33 9.41
N LYS A 677 34.92 -47.70 9.72
CA LYS A 677 36.19 -48.35 10.00
C LYS A 677 36.02 -49.27 11.20
N LYS A 678 36.02 -50.57 10.97
CA LYS A 678 36.07 -51.58 12.04
C LYS A 678 37.43 -51.56 12.69
N LEU A 679 37.62 -50.78 13.72
CA LEU A 679 38.83 -50.83 14.57
C LEU A 679 38.54 -51.67 15.82
N GLY A 680 39.05 -52.92 15.81
CA GLY A 680 39.17 -53.76 16.98
C GLY A 680 38.02 -54.73 17.24
N PHE A 681 38.31 -55.86 17.89
CA PHE A 681 37.44 -56.91 18.36
C PHE A 681 36.52 -56.43 19.50
N ALA A 682 35.40 -55.81 19.18
CA ALA A 682 34.33 -55.57 20.13
C ALA A 682 33.01 -55.73 19.41
N SER A 683 32.42 -56.90 19.53
CA SER A 683 31.03 -57.17 19.22
C SER A 683 30.15 -56.62 20.35
N SER A 684 29.86 -55.36 20.34
CA SER A 684 28.69 -54.86 21.08
C SER A 684 27.64 -54.47 20.05
N ASP A 685 26.52 -55.21 20.07
CA ASP A 685 25.32 -55.00 19.25
C ASP A 685 24.54 -53.74 19.66
N ASP A 686 25.16 -52.73 20.28
CA ASP A 686 24.51 -51.54 20.73
C ASP A 686 24.51 -50.49 19.62
N GLU A 687 23.40 -50.40 18.87
CA GLU A 687 23.18 -49.44 17.76
C GLU A 687 23.49 -48.01 18.16
N LYS A 688 23.23 -47.65 19.43
CA LYS A 688 23.51 -46.28 19.93
C LYS A 688 25.02 -45.98 20.03
N GLN A 689 25.81 -46.95 20.54
CA GLN A 689 27.27 -46.72 20.62
C GLN A 689 27.92 -46.68 19.21
N ASN A 690 27.42 -47.44 18.28
CA ASN A 690 27.87 -47.40 16.89
C ASN A 690 27.54 -46.05 16.21
N TYR A 691 26.35 -45.54 16.49
CA TYR A 691 25.94 -44.20 15.99
C TYR A 691 26.80 -43.07 16.57
N GLU A 692 27.08 -43.06 17.90
CA GLU A 692 27.93 -42.06 18.53
C GLU A 692 29.37 -42.09 17.99
N ARG A 693 29.93 -43.26 17.77
CA ARG A 693 31.26 -43.40 17.15
C ARG A 693 31.29 -42.85 15.72
N MET A 694 30.29 -43.19 14.92
CA MET A 694 30.12 -42.67 13.59
C MET A 694 30.03 -41.17 13.59
N LYS A 695 29.18 -40.60 14.48
CA LYS A 695 29.00 -39.15 14.64
C LYS A 695 30.29 -38.44 14.98
N ASN A 696 31.08 -39.00 15.91
CA ASN A 696 32.38 -38.42 16.29
C ASN A 696 33.37 -38.42 15.11
N SER A 697 33.46 -39.53 14.33
CA SER A 697 34.30 -39.59 13.14
C SER A 697 33.91 -38.57 12.08
N VAL A 698 32.61 -38.38 11.83
CA VAL A 698 32.11 -37.38 10.91
C VAL A 698 32.43 -35.95 11.42
N MET A 699 32.27 -35.72 12.72
CA MET A 699 32.56 -34.38 13.32
C MET A 699 34.06 -34.06 13.27
N GLU A 700 34.97 -35.03 13.38
CA GLU A 700 36.40 -34.81 13.17
C GLU A 700 36.71 -34.38 11.73
N GLU A 701 36.07 -34.97 10.76
CA GLU A 701 36.25 -34.62 9.34
C GLU A 701 35.67 -33.22 9.04
N VAL A 702 34.50 -32.93 9.60
CA VAL A 702 33.85 -31.60 9.49
C VAL A 702 34.71 -30.46 10.09
N ARG A 703 35.37 -30.72 11.25
CA ARG A 703 36.28 -29.73 11.88
C ARG A 703 37.55 -29.47 11.05
N ARG A 704 37.92 -30.36 10.11
CA ARG A 704 39.01 -30.11 9.17
C ARG A 704 38.62 -29.26 7.99
N ILE A 705 37.33 -29.29 7.61
CA ILE A 705 36.78 -28.54 6.46
C ILE A 705 36.32 -27.16 6.87
N PHE A 706 35.59 -27.06 7.98
CA PHE A 706 34.96 -25.83 8.44
C PHE A 706 35.73 -25.24 9.64
N LYS A 707 35.85 -23.90 9.64
CA LYS A 707 36.50 -23.19 10.75
C LYS A 707 35.68 -23.35 12.05
N PRO A 708 36.33 -23.47 13.21
CA PRO A 708 35.65 -23.58 14.50
C PRO A 708 34.67 -22.44 14.78
N GLU A 709 35.01 -21.22 14.36
CA GLU A 709 34.17 -20.05 14.50
C GLU A 709 32.82 -20.24 13.81
N PHE A 710 32.79 -20.77 12.61
CA PHE A 710 31.57 -21.05 11.86
C PHE A 710 30.71 -22.15 12.55
N LEU A 711 31.35 -23.24 12.95
CA LEU A 711 30.63 -24.34 13.59
C LEU A 711 29.99 -23.94 14.94
N ASN A 712 30.63 -23.03 15.69
CA ASN A 712 30.12 -22.55 16.97
C ASN A 712 28.90 -21.61 16.84
N ARG A 713 28.62 -21.08 15.64
CA ARG A 713 27.47 -20.21 15.37
C ARG A 713 26.23 -20.98 14.90
N ILE A 714 26.40 -22.25 14.57
CA ILE A 714 25.32 -23.13 14.13
C ILE A 714 24.61 -23.69 15.36
N ASP A 715 23.27 -23.64 15.38
CA ASP A 715 22.48 -24.09 16.53
C ASP A 715 22.58 -25.61 16.71
N GLU A 716 22.49 -26.38 15.62
CA GLU A 716 22.55 -27.86 15.69
C GLU A 716 23.26 -28.42 14.45
N THR A 717 24.21 -29.32 14.69
CA THR A 717 24.84 -30.13 13.64
C THR A 717 24.26 -31.55 13.68
N ILE A 718 23.64 -31.95 12.60
CA ILE A 718 22.84 -33.18 12.52
C ILE A 718 23.45 -34.16 11.53
N VAL A 719 23.76 -35.35 11.98
CA VAL A 719 24.32 -36.42 11.13
C VAL A 719 23.20 -37.38 10.72
N PHE A 720 22.96 -37.47 9.41
CA PHE A 720 21.97 -38.38 8.82
C PHE A 720 22.54 -39.78 8.67
N ARG A 721 21.84 -40.77 9.17
CA ARG A 721 22.22 -42.20 9.01
C ARG A 721 21.92 -42.71 7.60
N SER A 722 22.62 -43.73 7.18
CA SER A 722 22.25 -44.45 5.94
C SER A 722 20.90 -45.13 6.11
N LEU A 723 20.13 -45.21 5.01
CA LEU A 723 18.81 -45.81 4.98
C LEU A 723 18.90 -47.36 4.96
N ASN A 724 18.14 -48.02 5.80
CA ASN A 724 18.02 -49.48 5.79
C ASN A 724 16.93 -49.94 4.80
N LYS A 725 16.83 -51.27 4.56
CA LYS A 725 15.84 -51.82 3.63
C LYS A 725 14.39 -51.51 4.00
N ASN A 726 14.08 -51.45 5.32
CA ASN A 726 12.74 -51.12 5.79
C ASN A 726 12.41 -49.65 5.56
N ASP A 727 13.38 -48.74 5.78
CA ASP A 727 13.23 -47.34 5.46
C ASP A 727 12.95 -47.15 3.96
N MET A 728 13.73 -47.85 3.10
CA MET A 728 13.53 -47.80 1.64
C MET A 728 12.13 -48.27 1.22
N LYS A 729 11.60 -49.33 1.85
CA LYS A 729 10.24 -49.82 1.58
C LYS A 729 9.17 -48.78 1.93
N GLN A 730 9.34 -48.11 3.03
CA GLN A 730 8.44 -47.01 3.43
C GLN A 730 8.52 -45.82 2.44
N ILE A 731 9.73 -45.45 2.00
CA ILE A 731 9.93 -44.40 1.00
C ILE A 731 9.27 -44.75 -0.33
N VAL A 732 9.46 -46.01 -0.81
CA VAL A 732 8.77 -46.48 -2.02
C VAL A 732 7.26 -46.40 -1.86
N THR A 733 6.73 -46.71 -0.68
CA THR A 733 5.28 -46.62 -0.42
C THR A 733 4.77 -45.18 -0.53
N LEU A 734 5.52 -44.18 0.00
CA LEU A 734 5.18 -42.77 -0.13
C LEU A 734 5.24 -42.32 -1.60
N MET A 735 6.32 -42.66 -2.33
CA MET A 735 6.46 -42.27 -3.75
C MET A 735 5.36 -42.88 -4.63
N LEU A 736 4.98 -44.14 -4.36
CA LEU A 736 3.89 -44.81 -5.09
C LEU A 736 2.53 -44.23 -4.74
N LYS A 737 2.34 -43.76 -3.52
CA LYS A 737 1.12 -43.03 -3.14
C LYS A 737 0.99 -41.75 -3.93
N ASP A 738 2.05 -40.95 -4.03
CA ASP A 738 2.04 -39.71 -4.82
C ASP A 738 1.74 -40.01 -6.30
N LEU A 739 2.27 -41.12 -6.85
CA LEU A 739 1.96 -41.54 -8.21
C LEU A 739 0.49 -41.92 -8.35
N THR A 740 -0.05 -42.73 -7.41
CA THR A 740 -1.46 -43.14 -7.39
C THR A 740 -2.40 -41.93 -7.33
N ASP A 741 -2.10 -40.97 -6.46
CA ASP A 741 -2.91 -39.77 -6.32
C ASP A 741 -2.86 -38.89 -7.60
N ARG A 742 -1.72 -38.84 -8.30
CA ARG A 742 -1.59 -38.15 -9.60
C ARG A 742 -2.40 -38.87 -10.70
N CYS A 743 -2.28 -40.18 -10.81
CA CYS A 743 -3.04 -40.94 -11.80
C CYS A 743 -4.54 -40.80 -11.59
N LYS A 744 -5.00 -40.82 -10.34
CA LYS A 744 -6.41 -40.62 -10.00
C LYS A 744 -6.90 -39.21 -10.33
N SER A 745 -6.13 -38.18 -10.00
CA SER A 745 -6.55 -36.79 -10.20
C SER A 745 -6.50 -36.29 -11.66
N GLN A 746 -5.51 -36.81 -12.44
CA GLN A 746 -5.28 -36.32 -13.81
C GLN A 746 -5.89 -37.25 -14.88
N MET A 747 -5.87 -38.55 -14.64
CA MET A 747 -6.25 -39.55 -15.63
C MET A 747 -7.50 -40.35 -15.24
N ASP A 748 -8.00 -40.17 -13.99
CA ASP A 748 -9.11 -40.95 -13.41
C ASP A 748 -8.83 -42.46 -13.38
N ILE A 749 -7.55 -42.83 -13.22
CA ILE A 749 -7.10 -44.25 -13.13
C ILE A 749 -6.73 -44.54 -11.68
N THR A 750 -7.31 -45.59 -11.10
CA THR A 750 -7.02 -46.00 -9.72
C THR A 750 -5.97 -47.13 -9.71
N LEU A 751 -4.76 -46.83 -9.24
CA LEU A 751 -3.66 -47.80 -9.16
C LEU A 751 -3.63 -48.50 -7.79
N HIS A 752 -3.62 -49.82 -7.79
CA HIS A 752 -3.43 -50.65 -6.59
C HIS A 752 -2.09 -51.40 -6.66
N VAL A 753 -1.05 -50.87 -6.01
CA VAL A 753 0.29 -51.45 -6.05
C VAL A 753 0.47 -52.47 -4.92
N ARG A 754 0.74 -53.72 -5.25
CA ARG A 754 0.97 -54.81 -4.28
C ARG A 754 2.35 -54.69 -3.60
N ASP A 755 2.46 -55.22 -2.37
CA ASP A 755 3.72 -55.23 -1.62
C ASP A 755 4.86 -56.03 -2.30
N SER A 756 4.54 -56.95 -3.18
CA SER A 756 5.52 -57.66 -4.02
C SER A 756 6.29 -56.70 -4.93
N VAL A 757 5.62 -55.67 -5.51
CA VAL A 757 6.24 -54.65 -6.37
C VAL A 757 7.16 -53.78 -5.54
N LYS A 758 6.72 -53.35 -4.34
CA LYS A 758 7.54 -52.54 -3.44
C LYS A 758 8.83 -53.26 -3.06
N ASN A 759 8.75 -54.54 -2.71
CA ASN A 759 9.93 -55.35 -2.38
C ASN A 759 10.85 -55.51 -3.59
N TYR A 760 10.30 -55.78 -4.79
CA TYR A 760 11.07 -55.88 -6.03
C TYR A 760 11.84 -54.58 -6.33
N ILE A 761 11.21 -53.42 -6.23
CA ILE A 761 11.85 -52.12 -6.45
C ILE A 761 12.99 -51.91 -5.44
N VAL A 762 12.75 -52.21 -4.16
CA VAL A 762 13.78 -52.06 -3.12
C VAL A 762 14.97 -52.99 -3.40
N GLU A 763 14.75 -54.26 -3.72
CA GLU A 763 15.84 -55.22 -3.98
C GLU A 763 16.70 -54.80 -5.18
N LYS A 764 16.07 -54.25 -6.22
CA LYS A 764 16.77 -53.82 -7.45
C LYS A 764 17.47 -52.48 -7.33
N ALA A 765 17.01 -51.62 -6.43
CA ALA A 765 17.50 -50.25 -6.28
C ALA A 765 18.28 -50.01 -4.98
N TYR A 766 18.46 -51.03 -4.13
CA TYR A 766 19.16 -50.87 -2.86
C TYR A 766 20.67 -50.73 -3.06
N GLU A 767 21.15 -49.52 -2.94
CA GLU A 767 22.58 -49.17 -2.94
C GLU A 767 22.86 -48.23 -1.77
N PRO A 768 23.58 -48.69 -0.73
CA PRO A 768 23.83 -47.87 0.49
C PRO A 768 24.54 -46.53 0.21
N LYS A 769 25.32 -46.43 -0.86
CA LYS A 769 26.07 -45.21 -1.22
C LYS A 769 25.17 -44.08 -1.77
N TYR A 770 24.07 -44.43 -2.44
CA TYR A 770 23.22 -43.48 -3.17
C TYR A 770 21.86 -43.22 -2.50
N GLY A 771 21.58 -43.90 -1.40
CA GLY A 771 20.34 -43.74 -0.63
C GLY A 771 19.07 -43.97 -1.46
N ALA A 772 18.10 -43.11 -1.33
CA ALA A 772 16.80 -43.23 -2.02
C ALA A 772 16.79 -42.69 -3.47
N ARG A 773 17.87 -42.07 -3.98
CA ARG A 773 17.90 -41.52 -5.37
C ARG A 773 17.62 -42.57 -6.45
N PRO A 774 18.19 -43.81 -6.39
CA PRO A 774 17.92 -44.83 -7.38
C PRO A 774 16.46 -45.30 -7.40
N LEU A 775 15.73 -45.24 -6.28
CA LEU A 775 14.32 -45.64 -6.19
C LEU A 775 13.44 -44.85 -7.17
N ARG A 776 13.60 -43.53 -7.25
CA ARG A 776 12.79 -42.70 -8.12
C ARG A 776 12.95 -43.07 -9.58
N ARG A 777 14.23 -43.29 -10.01
CA ARG A 777 14.52 -43.74 -11.40
C ARG A 777 13.92 -45.12 -11.68
N LYS A 778 13.96 -46.01 -10.68
CA LYS A 778 13.42 -47.36 -10.82
C LYS A 778 11.90 -47.37 -10.90
N ILE A 779 11.21 -46.56 -10.08
CA ILE A 779 9.75 -46.38 -10.16
C ILE A 779 9.38 -45.79 -11.54
N GLN A 780 10.11 -44.82 -12.02
CA GLN A 780 9.86 -44.21 -13.34
C GLN A 780 9.97 -45.30 -14.43
N ASN A 781 11.10 -45.98 -14.54
CA ASN A 781 11.33 -46.98 -15.63
C ASN A 781 10.44 -48.19 -15.54
N GLU A 782 10.15 -48.72 -14.34
CA GLU A 782 9.41 -49.97 -14.16
C GLU A 782 7.90 -49.79 -14.02
N ILE A 783 7.45 -48.57 -13.64
CA ILE A 783 6.02 -48.34 -13.42
C ILE A 783 5.50 -47.21 -14.31
N GLU A 784 6.09 -45.99 -14.27
CA GLU A 784 5.54 -44.86 -15.01
C GLU A 784 5.65 -45.06 -16.52
N ASP A 785 6.84 -45.47 -17.03
CA ASP A 785 7.06 -45.69 -18.46
C ASP A 785 6.20 -46.89 -19.00
N GLN A 786 6.17 -48.00 -18.25
CA GLN A 786 5.36 -49.17 -18.65
C GLN A 786 3.85 -48.89 -18.58
N LEU A 787 3.40 -48.15 -17.56
CA LEU A 787 1.99 -47.73 -17.48
C LEU A 787 1.62 -46.83 -18.65
N ALA A 788 2.52 -45.93 -19.05
CA ALA A 788 2.29 -45.07 -20.22
C ALA A 788 2.16 -45.87 -21.53
N GLU A 789 2.99 -46.95 -21.71
CA GLU A 789 2.85 -47.85 -22.86
C GLU A 789 1.52 -48.62 -22.84
N GLU A 790 1.10 -49.17 -21.69
CA GLU A 790 -0.18 -49.87 -21.56
C GLU A 790 -1.39 -48.94 -21.79
N ILE A 791 -1.29 -47.63 -21.45
CA ILE A 791 -2.32 -46.65 -21.77
C ILE A 791 -2.33 -46.32 -23.27
N LEU A 792 -1.15 -46.18 -23.91
CA LEU A 792 -1.03 -45.90 -25.34
C LEU A 792 -1.51 -47.10 -26.19
N ASP A 793 -1.26 -48.33 -25.74
CA ASP A 793 -1.75 -49.54 -26.37
C ASP A 793 -3.28 -49.75 -26.20
N GLY A 794 -3.93 -48.87 -25.40
CA GLY A 794 -5.37 -48.96 -25.16
C GLY A 794 -5.81 -50.07 -24.23
N LYS A 795 -4.88 -50.73 -23.53
CA LYS A 795 -5.14 -51.78 -22.54
C LYS A 795 -5.64 -51.24 -21.20
N VAL A 796 -5.23 -50.01 -20.87
CA VAL A 796 -5.68 -49.27 -19.68
C VAL A 796 -6.42 -48.02 -20.15
N LYS A 797 -7.64 -47.83 -19.69
CA LYS A 797 -8.54 -46.73 -20.08
C LYS A 797 -8.86 -45.83 -18.89
N LYS A 798 -9.36 -44.65 -19.18
CA LYS A 798 -9.88 -43.73 -18.18
C LYS A 798 -11.03 -44.37 -17.39
N GLY A 799 -10.95 -44.37 -16.06
CA GLY A 799 -11.93 -44.97 -15.16
C GLY A 799 -11.56 -46.40 -14.67
N ASP A 800 -10.47 -46.99 -15.20
CA ASP A 800 -10.07 -48.36 -14.84
C ASP A 800 -9.40 -48.42 -13.44
N GLU A 801 -9.65 -49.58 -12.77
CA GLU A 801 -8.88 -50.00 -11.60
C GLU A 801 -7.75 -50.96 -12.06
N VAL A 802 -6.50 -50.52 -11.86
CA VAL A 802 -5.31 -51.28 -12.31
C VAL A 802 -4.56 -51.84 -11.10
N ILE A 803 -4.37 -53.14 -11.06
CA ILE A 803 -3.56 -53.84 -10.06
C ILE A 803 -2.15 -54.04 -10.61
N VAL A 804 -1.16 -53.45 -9.91
CA VAL A 804 0.26 -53.60 -10.25
C VAL A 804 0.86 -54.72 -9.41
N THR A 805 1.37 -55.75 -10.06
CA THR A 805 1.95 -56.96 -9.42
C THR A 805 3.27 -57.32 -10.06
N THR A 806 4.01 -58.29 -9.48
CA THR A 806 5.23 -58.82 -10.06
C THR A 806 5.03 -60.28 -10.48
N LYS A 807 5.35 -60.60 -11.76
CA LYS A 807 5.39 -61.98 -12.30
C LYS A 807 6.74 -62.20 -12.98
N LYS A 808 7.40 -63.31 -12.69
CA LYS A 808 8.71 -63.68 -13.27
C LYS A 808 9.76 -62.57 -13.24
N ASN A 809 9.86 -61.84 -12.11
CA ASN A 809 10.83 -60.77 -11.92
C ASN A 809 10.61 -59.53 -12.84
N ALA A 810 9.39 -59.31 -13.32
CA ALA A 810 8.94 -58.14 -14.07
C ALA A 810 7.64 -57.58 -13.46
N VAL A 811 7.42 -56.29 -13.59
CA VAL A 811 6.18 -55.59 -13.19
C VAL A 811 5.12 -55.87 -14.25
N VAL A 812 3.90 -56.22 -13.84
CA VAL A 812 2.76 -56.49 -14.72
C VAL A 812 1.55 -55.73 -14.23
N PHE A 813 0.81 -55.16 -15.17
CA PHE A 813 -0.42 -54.40 -14.94
C PHE A 813 -1.62 -55.31 -15.27
N GLU A 814 -2.55 -55.46 -14.37
CA GLU A 814 -3.78 -56.21 -14.54
C GLU A 814 -4.95 -55.29 -14.32
N VAL A 815 -5.75 -55.09 -15.36
CA VAL A 815 -6.99 -54.30 -15.25
C VAL A 815 -8.02 -55.19 -14.55
N LYS A 816 -8.63 -54.72 -13.50
CA LYS A 816 -9.69 -55.40 -12.78
C LYS A 816 -10.97 -55.33 -13.65
N GLU A 817 -11.37 -56.43 -14.23
CA GLU A 817 -12.67 -56.53 -14.90
C GLU A 817 -13.77 -56.13 -13.90
N GLN A 818 -14.64 -55.16 -14.30
CA GLN A 818 -15.79 -54.74 -13.49
C GLN A 818 -16.83 -55.82 -13.34
#